data_7e1460fd43c113f8d13e0725359722c9
#
_entry.id   7e1460fd43c113f8d13e0725359722c9
#
_cell.length_a   1.000
_cell.length_b   1.000
_cell.length_c   1.000
_cell.angle_alpha   90.00
_cell.angle_beta   90.00
_cell.angle_gamma   90.00
#
_symmetry.space_group_name_H-M   'P 1'
#
loop_
_entity.id
_entity.type
_entity.pdbx_description
1 polymer ?
#
loop_
_entity_poly.entity_id
_entity_poly.type
_entity_poly.pdbx_seq_one_letter_code
_entity_poly.pdbx_strand_id
1 'polypeptide(L)'
;MTLFLLAFIPLYPKIPLLDITQTWVSIRFEDILVGVAAALLLVTLVRERKLPKSPLTRPIIVYWIVGLISLGNALLFIFPDLSGVLFPHLAVLHFIRRLEYMSLFFVAYEAFKSKPLMKPLLWTLIGSYVLIILYGFGQKFLGFPAFLTMNEEFAKGLPLKLPPTARFPSTFGGHYDLAAYLILVIPIMGSLIFSAKKAWQKLLFLILTILGFEMLLFTASRVSFGVYLVCMSAMLFWQKKTWFIIPMIVISMTMMTLTSGASERFYKTFSVSDVIVDLSTGKPIGTLNSTSGSSATLEPIASPAEDTLPRGSEFINLGTADSSASGQISEVLYYKSIDVDGIGDIATFSGSFLIQKALVYDISITTRFQGQWPRAMEAFKRNYLLGSGYSSLSVAVDGDYHRMLGETGIIGAIAFLGILAAAFQLFLKYKETLEPVKRAFVIGLFAGIVGLLVNAVLIDVFEASKVAFTMWSLLGMAVAMLVGEKQIATKYVALLKHIATRPLAYVLYLFISVFVVWGGSTQLYFLGDDFTWLRWAAESNISDVGRFFTESQGFWYRPIPKLWYYTLFSVVWLKPAIYHAASLFLLFGTSFFIYRILLLQIKQRTFAWIGAFVFVAASIHHENVYWISGQSSLLAGFFLMAAVYVQMESDVFFKRVPQWLKAIVVWMLTIASMFSYDGMIIAPVVVTLISFFKQKKSVWTYTPLLCIPVYLLMRQSAMALAPSGDYGYKISTFFINTISNLLGYTASFFGGPAVVEKWNQLRVLSRPLLKPMTGVFAVFGIAVLVWVWKKQEVIRRHTDVWIWFVAYVVSFAAYAPLGGMADRYVYIPSVFLVIGLVIGISKLWKTTQHMLVKIIICIACASYLVWNIMEVTRLGGDWKFASKSAEHALQVIKKETYPPKDVKTFFFVDMPIRYGSAWIFPTGMNDAIWHMYRTSPYRVFTMPSIEDAFNFHLTLGDREIFIFDNYELKRGVREVQNVQQ
;
A
#
# COMPACT_ATOMS: atom_id res chain seq x y z
N MET A 1 -8.56 35.07 22.19
CA MET A 1 -8.58 33.59 22.25
C MET A 1 -7.40 32.93 21.55
N THR A 2 -7.11 33.15 20.27
CA THR A 2 -6.00 32.49 19.54
C THR A 2 -4.63 32.70 20.21
N LEU A 3 -4.29 33.93 20.60
CA LEU A 3 -3.05 34.24 21.32
C LEU A 3 -2.98 33.61 22.73
N PHE A 4 -4.15 33.58 23.41
CA PHE A 4 -4.26 32.88 24.68
C PHE A 4 -3.96 31.38 24.54
N LEU A 5 -4.59 30.72 23.57
CA LEU A 5 -4.35 29.30 23.31
C LEU A 5 -2.88 29.03 22.93
N LEU A 6 -2.27 29.92 22.12
CA LEU A 6 -0.86 29.80 21.74
C LEU A 6 0.09 29.87 22.95
N ALA A 7 -0.25 30.63 23.99
CA ALA A 7 0.51 30.67 25.22
C ALA A 7 0.15 29.54 26.18
N PHE A 8 -1.16 29.31 26.38
CA PHE A 8 -1.67 28.40 27.39
C PHE A 8 -1.29 26.92 27.11
N ILE A 9 -1.51 26.46 25.86
CA ILE A 9 -1.31 25.05 25.51
C ILE A 9 0.13 24.56 25.78
N PRO A 10 1.20 25.24 25.36
CA PRO A 10 2.56 24.79 25.67
C PRO A 10 2.91 24.87 27.16
N LEU A 11 2.31 25.84 27.92
CA LEU A 11 2.62 26.06 29.33
C LEU A 11 1.81 25.15 30.27
N TYR A 12 0.60 24.75 29.92
CA TYR A 12 -0.25 23.93 30.79
C TYR A 12 0.33 22.53 31.00
N PRO A 13 0.58 22.06 32.23
CA PRO A 13 1.08 20.72 32.49
C PRO A 13 0.09 19.65 31.99
N LYS A 14 0.59 18.47 31.60
CA LYS A 14 -0.25 17.39 31.09
C LYS A 14 -1.02 16.66 32.20
N ILE A 15 -1.91 17.36 32.90
CA ILE A 15 -2.76 16.82 33.96
C ILE A 15 -4.00 16.17 33.32
N PRO A 16 -4.30 14.88 33.59
CA PRO A 16 -5.50 14.22 33.09
C PRO A 16 -6.75 14.83 33.71
N LEU A 17 -7.82 14.95 32.92
CA LEU A 17 -9.12 15.45 33.40
C LEU A 17 -10.20 14.35 33.33
N LEU A 18 -10.24 13.61 32.23
CA LEU A 18 -11.16 12.51 32.03
C LEU A 18 -10.39 11.33 31.41
N ASP A 19 -10.47 10.19 32.08
CA ASP A 19 -9.82 8.96 31.61
C ASP A 19 -10.70 8.28 30.55
N ILE A 20 -10.06 7.70 29.56
CA ILE A 20 -10.71 6.95 28.48
C ILE A 20 -10.39 5.46 28.70
N THR A 21 -11.40 4.63 28.61
CA THR A 21 -11.23 3.17 28.73
C THR A 21 -10.30 2.63 27.64
N GLN A 22 -9.46 1.64 28.01
CA GLN A 22 -8.54 0.90 27.10
C GLN A 22 -7.41 1.75 26.50
N THR A 23 -7.11 2.90 27.08
CA THR A 23 -5.94 3.71 26.76
C THR A 23 -5.49 4.51 27.98
N TRP A 24 -4.20 4.85 28.05
CA TRP A 24 -3.69 5.77 29.10
C TRP A 24 -3.67 7.24 28.62
N VAL A 25 -4.22 7.52 27.43
CA VAL A 25 -4.35 8.89 26.92
C VAL A 25 -5.67 9.47 27.40
N SER A 26 -5.60 10.41 28.35
CA SER A 26 -6.76 11.09 28.93
C SER A 26 -7.12 12.35 28.16
N ILE A 27 -8.39 12.78 28.23
CA ILE A 27 -8.83 14.11 27.78
C ILE A 27 -8.32 15.14 28.80
N ARG A 28 -7.79 16.24 28.30
CA ARG A 28 -7.19 17.31 29.11
C ARG A 28 -7.92 18.63 28.95
N PHE A 29 -7.62 19.58 29.83
CA PHE A 29 -8.25 20.88 29.80
C PHE A 29 -7.96 21.68 28.52
N GLU A 30 -6.75 21.51 27.95
CA GLU A 30 -6.41 22.11 26.67
C GLU A 30 -7.31 21.62 25.52
N ASP A 31 -7.71 20.35 25.53
CA ASP A 31 -8.59 19.77 24.50
C ASP A 31 -9.99 20.42 24.55
N ILE A 32 -10.52 20.64 25.75
CA ILE A 32 -11.80 21.33 25.93
C ILE A 32 -11.73 22.77 25.39
N LEU A 33 -10.64 23.49 25.71
CA LEU A 33 -10.47 24.89 25.26
C LEU A 33 -10.37 24.97 23.73
N VAL A 34 -9.67 24.03 23.10
CA VAL A 34 -9.58 23.94 21.64
C VAL A 34 -10.93 23.59 21.03
N GLY A 35 -11.66 22.64 21.63
CA GLY A 35 -13.01 22.27 21.22
C GLY A 35 -13.97 23.48 21.28
N VAL A 36 -13.92 24.29 22.36
CA VAL A 36 -14.68 25.54 22.46
C VAL A 36 -14.30 26.54 21.37
N ALA A 37 -12.98 26.68 21.07
CA ALA A 37 -12.53 27.59 20.02
C ALA A 37 -13.03 27.14 18.62
N ALA A 38 -12.99 25.84 18.36
CA ALA A 38 -13.49 25.26 17.13
C ALA A 38 -15.02 25.40 17.00
N ALA A 39 -15.76 25.21 18.11
CA ALA A 39 -17.21 25.40 18.14
C ALA A 39 -17.61 26.86 17.88
N LEU A 40 -16.91 27.81 18.49
CA LEU A 40 -17.15 29.24 18.24
C LEU A 40 -16.86 29.61 16.79
N LEU A 41 -15.82 29.08 16.20
CA LEU A 41 -15.54 29.25 14.76
C LEU A 41 -16.68 28.65 13.92
N LEU A 42 -17.12 27.44 14.22
CA LEU A 42 -18.20 26.76 13.51
C LEU A 42 -19.50 27.57 13.57
N VAL A 43 -19.89 28.06 14.76
CA VAL A 43 -21.06 28.94 14.93
C VAL A 43 -20.95 30.19 14.07
N THR A 44 -19.77 30.81 14.03
CA THR A 44 -19.53 31.99 13.19
C THR A 44 -19.71 31.67 11.70
N LEU A 45 -19.13 30.53 11.24
CA LEU A 45 -19.21 30.09 9.84
C LEU A 45 -20.66 29.75 9.42
N VAL A 46 -21.41 29.07 10.31
CA VAL A 46 -22.82 28.73 10.07
C VAL A 46 -23.63 30.00 9.99
N ARG A 47 -23.43 30.96 10.93
CA ARG A 47 -24.11 32.25 10.93
C ARG A 47 -23.83 33.05 9.66
N GLU A 48 -22.60 33.08 9.22
CA GLU A 48 -22.18 33.79 8.02
C GLU A 48 -22.49 33.04 6.72
N ARG A 49 -22.86 31.74 6.81
CA ARG A 49 -23.05 30.82 5.67
C ARG A 49 -21.87 30.79 4.70
N LYS A 50 -20.66 30.93 5.22
CA LYS A 50 -19.43 30.95 4.41
C LYS A 50 -18.39 30.01 5.01
N LEU A 51 -17.76 29.19 4.17
CA LEU A 51 -16.59 28.43 4.57
C LEU A 51 -15.34 29.33 4.61
N PRO A 52 -14.35 29.02 5.48
CA PRO A 52 -13.10 29.76 5.54
C PRO A 52 -12.44 29.78 4.15
N LYS A 53 -12.18 30.95 3.61
CA LYS A 53 -11.54 31.09 2.28
C LYS A 53 -10.01 31.12 2.40
N SER A 54 -9.42 30.11 3.05
CA SER A 54 -7.98 29.90 3.05
C SER A 54 -7.54 29.06 1.82
N PRO A 55 -6.35 29.28 1.26
CA PRO A 55 -5.78 28.41 0.23
C PRO A 55 -5.64 26.95 0.66
N LEU A 56 -5.48 26.70 1.96
CA LEU A 56 -5.34 25.36 2.52
C LEU A 56 -6.68 24.70 2.90
N THR A 57 -7.80 25.40 2.81
CA THR A 57 -9.13 24.85 3.18
C THR A 57 -9.44 23.57 2.41
N ARG A 58 -9.22 23.53 1.10
CA ARG A 58 -9.49 22.33 0.27
C ARG A 58 -8.56 21.17 0.57
N PRO A 59 -7.23 21.33 0.61
CA PRO A 59 -6.34 20.25 1.01
C PRO A 59 -6.69 19.67 2.39
N ILE A 60 -7.01 20.50 3.38
CA ILE A 60 -7.40 20.05 4.71
C ILE A 60 -8.72 19.26 4.66
N ILE A 61 -9.74 19.75 3.95
CA ILE A 61 -11.01 19.03 3.79
C ILE A 61 -10.80 17.69 3.08
N VAL A 62 -9.95 17.64 2.04
CA VAL A 62 -9.62 16.38 1.36
C VAL A 62 -9.00 15.39 2.34
N TYR A 63 -8.05 15.82 3.16
CA TYR A 63 -7.46 14.97 4.18
C TYR A 63 -8.50 14.46 5.20
N TRP A 64 -9.42 15.32 5.66
CA TRP A 64 -10.51 14.92 6.55
C TRP A 64 -11.45 13.89 5.91
N ILE A 65 -11.82 14.09 4.63
CA ILE A 65 -12.65 13.13 3.89
C ILE A 65 -11.94 11.79 3.74
N VAL A 66 -10.67 11.79 3.39
CA VAL A 66 -9.85 10.56 3.29
C VAL A 66 -9.78 9.86 4.64
N GLY A 67 -9.56 10.61 5.72
CA GLY A 67 -9.56 10.08 7.09
C GLY A 67 -10.90 9.46 7.48
N LEU A 68 -12.02 10.11 7.13
CA LEU A 68 -13.36 9.57 7.38
C LEU A 68 -13.61 8.29 6.59
N ILE A 69 -13.18 8.22 5.33
CA ILE A 69 -13.29 7.01 4.50
C ILE A 69 -12.43 5.89 5.09
N SER A 70 -11.18 6.20 5.50
CA SER A 70 -10.30 5.24 6.16
C SER A 70 -10.91 4.71 7.46
N LEU A 71 -11.47 5.60 8.29
CA LEU A 71 -12.19 5.22 9.51
C LEU A 71 -13.37 4.30 9.20
N GLY A 72 -14.21 4.66 8.23
CA GLY A 72 -15.36 3.84 7.80
C GLY A 72 -14.92 2.47 7.30
N ASN A 73 -13.88 2.40 6.47
CA ASN A 73 -13.30 1.13 6.01
C ASN A 73 -12.80 0.27 7.18
N ALA A 74 -12.13 0.88 8.14
CA ALA A 74 -11.62 0.16 9.30
C ALA A 74 -12.73 -0.41 10.18
N LEU A 75 -13.73 0.42 10.51
CA LEU A 75 -14.85 0.03 11.37
C LEU A 75 -15.72 -1.07 10.74
N LEU A 76 -15.88 -1.05 9.42
CA LEU A 76 -16.76 -1.99 8.71
C LEU A 76 -16.06 -3.31 8.34
N PHE A 77 -14.75 -3.28 8.01
CA PHE A 77 -14.08 -4.43 7.38
C PHE A 77 -12.85 -4.96 8.12
N ILE A 78 -12.26 -4.19 9.05
CA ILE A 78 -11.01 -4.60 9.72
C ILE A 78 -11.23 -4.87 11.21
N PHE A 79 -11.90 -3.99 11.91
CA PHE A 79 -12.10 -4.10 13.35
C PHE A 79 -12.98 -5.29 13.77
N PRO A 80 -14.01 -5.72 13.00
CA PRO A 80 -14.76 -6.92 13.35
C PRO A 80 -13.88 -8.17 13.47
N ASP A 81 -12.87 -8.33 12.60
CA ASP A 81 -11.93 -9.45 12.60
C ASP A 81 -10.90 -9.37 13.73
N LEU A 82 -10.71 -8.20 14.32
CA LEU A 82 -9.72 -7.91 15.36
C LEU A 82 -10.39 -7.44 16.67
N SER A 83 -11.63 -7.88 16.89
CA SER A 83 -12.39 -7.58 18.10
C SER A 83 -11.63 -8.05 19.35
N GLY A 84 -11.54 -7.18 20.37
CA GLY A 84 -10.75 -7.41 21.59
C GLY A 84 -9.29 -6.91 21.52
N VAL A 85 -8.75 -6.64 20.33
CA VAL A 85 -7.43 -6.03 20.11
C VAL A 85 -7.54 -4.57 19.68
N LEU A 86 -8.49 -4.27 18.80
CA LEU A 86 -8.79 -2.93 18.31
C LEU A 86 -10.16 -2.45 18.82
N PHE A 87 -10.21 -1.19 19.24
CA PHE A 87 -11.38 -0.59 19.87
C PHE A 87 -11.97 0.53 19.01
N PRO A 88 -13.22 0.38 18.52
CA PRO A 88 -13.87 1.35 17.64
C PRO A 88 -13.92 2.77 18.18
N HIS A 89 -14.19 2.94 19.49
CA HIS A 89 -14.27 4.27 20.13
C HIS A 89 -12.92 5.00 20.09
N LEU A 90 -11.79 4.29 20.23
CA LEU A 90 -10.46 4.89 20.12
C LEU A 90 -10.18 5.38 18.69
N ALA A 91 -10.58 4.61 17.69
CA ALA A 91 -10.43 5.01 16.29
C ALA A 91 -11.18 6.32 15.98
N VAL A 92 -12.41 6.43 16.48
CA VAL A 92 -13.22 7.65 16.35
C VAL A 92 -12.57 8.84 17.06
N LEU A 93 -12.09 8.63 18.30
CA LEU A 93 -11.42 9.67 19.08
C LEU A 93 -10.13 10.15 18.41
N HIS A 94 -9.32 9.24 17.87
CA HIS A 94 -8.10 9.60 17.13
C HIS A 94 -8.42 10.40 15.85
N PHE A 95 -9.50 10.06 15.14
CA PHE A 95 -9.94 10.84 14.00
C PHE A 95 -10.38 12.26 14.43
N ILE A 96 -11.20 12.37 15.49
CA ILE A 96 -11.63 13.66 16.06
C ILE A 96 -10.42 14.50 16.46
N ARG A 97 -9.40 13.88 17.02
CA ARG A 97 -8.14 14.55 17.39
C ARG A 97 -7.45 15.21 16.18
N ARG A 98 -7.50 14.57 15.00
CA ARG A 98 -6.98 15.18 13.75
C ARG A 98 -7.80 16.41 13.33
N LEU A 99 -9.11 16.33 13.47
CA LEU A 99 -9.99 17.47 13.21
C LEU A 99 -9.68 18.62 14.17
N GLU A 100 -9.47 18.30 15.44
CA GLU A 100 -9.15 19.23 16.51
C GLU A 100 -7.84 19.99 16.24
N TYR A 101 -6.75 19.26 15.91
CA TYR A 101 -5.46 19.87 15.60
C TYR A 101 -5.55 20.87 14.45
N MET A 102 -6.21 20.49 13.36
CA MET A 102 -6.30 21.30 12.15
C MET A 102 -7.35 22.41 12.28
N SER A 103 -8.30 22.31 13.21
CA SER A 103 -9.27 23.39 13.46
C SER A 103 -8.59 24.69 13.93
N LEU A 104 -7.50 24.56 14.68
CA LEU A 104 -6.72 25.72 15.13
C LEU A 104 -6.04 26.49 13.99
N PHE A 105 -5.74 25.82 12.87
CA PHE A 105 -5.31 26.52 11.65
C PHE A 105 -6.38 27.53 11.20
N PHE A 106 -7.65 27.12 11.15
CA PHE A 106 -8.74 28.00 10.71
C PHE A 106 -9.03 29.12 11.71
N VAL A 107 -9.02 28.80 13.02
CA VAL A 107 -9.18 29.78 14.10
C VAL A 107 -8.09 30.85 14.01
N ALA A 108 -6.85 30.43 13.84
CA ALA A 108 -5.71 31.32 13.74
C ALA A 108 -5.70 32.13 12.43
N TYR A 109 -6.05 31.48 11.32
CA TYR A 109 -6.12 32.13 10.01
C TYR A 109 -7.18 33.25 9.98
N GLU A 110 -8.40 32.98 10.41
CA GLU A 110 -9.48 33.99 10.41
C GLU A 110 -9.19 35.11 11.42
N ALA A 111 -8.64 34.80 12.59
CA ALA A 111 -8.25 35.83 13.58
C ALA A 111 -7.16 36.76 13.01
N PHE A 112 -6.16 36.25 12.33
CA PHE A 112 -5.07 37.06 11.77
C PHE A 112 -5.42 37.79 10.49
N LYS A 113 -6.33 37.26 9.71
CA LYS A 113 -6.86 37.92 8.51
C LYS A 113 -7.64 39.16 8.87
N SER A 114 -8.43 39.10 9.96
CA SER A 114 -9.25 40.24 10.41
C SER A 114 -8.44 41.35 11.12
N LYS A 115 -7.41 40.97 11.89
CA LYS A 115 -6.52 41.88 12.62
C LYS A 115 -5.10 41.33 12.70
N PRO A 116 -4.16 41.74 11.83
CA PRO A 116 -2.79 41.25 11.83
C PRO A 116 -1.99 41.83 13.00
N LEU A 117 -2.13 41.23 14.18
CA LEU A 117 -1.49 41.67 15.43
C LEU A 117 -0.09 41.04 15.57
N MET A 118 0.88 41.45 14.74
CA MET A 118 2.21 40.91 14.76
C MET A 118 2.97 41.13 16.07
N LYS A 119 2.87 42.31 16.66
CA LYS A 119 3.53 42.59 17.94
C LYS A 119 2.99 41.74 19.10
N PRO A 120 1.68 41.67 19.35
CA PRO A 120 1.14 40.75 20.35
C PRO A 120 1.52 39.26 20.10
N LEU A 121 1.50 38.79 18.84
CA LEU A 121 1.94 37.46 18.52
C LEU A 121 3.37 37.18 18.99
N LEU A 122 4.30 38.08 18.63
CA LEU A 122 5.71 37.91 19.00
C LEU A 122 5.90 37.92 20.53
N TRP A 123 5.24 38.86 21.24
CA TRP A 123 5.34 38.90 22.69
C TRP A 123 4.74 37.68 23.37
N THR A 124 3.63 37.16 22.86
CA THR A 124 3.03 35.91 23.35
C THR A 124 3.95 34.72 23.14
N LEU A 125 4.52 34.58 21.93
CA LEU A 125 5.43 33.50 21.61
C LEU A 125 6.74 33.58 22.43
N ILE A 126 7.32 34.76 22.55
CA ILE A 126 8.54 34.97 23.35
C ILE A 126 8.25 34.70 24.81
N GLY A 127 7.15 35.21 25.35
CA GLY A 127 6.79 35.02 26.76
C GLY A 127 6.58 33.54 27.11
N SER A 128 5.79 32.81 26.32
CA SER A 128 5.61 31.37 26.53
C SER A 128 6.89 30.58 26.37
N TYR A 129 7.72 30.92 25.38
CA TYR A 129 9.00 30.27 25.14
C TYR A 129 9.98 30.47 26.30
N VAL A 130 10.10 31.70 26.82
CA VAL A 130 10.95 32.01 27.99
C VAL A 130 10.48 31.22 29.21
N LEU A 131 9.17 31.18 29.47
CA LEU A 131 8.63 30.44 30.63
C LEU A 131 8.91 28.94 30.53
N ILE A 132 8.78 28.36 29.32
CA ILE A 132 9.12 26.94 29.07
C ILE A 132 10.61 26.68 29.37
N ILE A 133 11.51 27.54 28.87
CA ILE A 133 12.95 27.40 29.12
C ILE A 133 13.23 27.53 30.62
N LEU A 134 12.73 28.56 31.27
CA LEU A 134 12.95 28.79 32.70
C LEU A 134 12.43 27.61 33.55
N TYR A 135 11.26 27.04 33.20
CA TYR A 135 10.74 25.88 33.91
C TYR A 135 11.62 24.65 33.72
N GLY A 136 12.15 24.43 32.52
CA GLY A 136 13.07 23.32 32.23
C GLY A 136 14.42 23.49 32.97
N PHE A 137 14.98 24.69 33.03
CA PHE A 137 16.13 24.99 33.86
C PHE A 137 15.81 24.78 35.35
N GLY A 138 14.61 25.18 35.79
CA GLY A 138 14.12 24.92 37.16
C GLY A 138 14.04 23.43 37.48
N GLN A 139 13.63 22.60 36.52
CA GLN A 139 13.67 21.13 36.73
C GLN A 139 15.08 20.62 36.93
N LYS A 140 16.04 21.12 36.15
CA LYS A 140 17.44 20.64 36.24
C LYS A 140 18.17 21.13 37.48
N PHE A 141 18.03 22.41 37.86
CA PHE A 141 18.83 23.03 38.85
C PHE A 141 18.10 23.25 40.19
N LEU A 142 16.76 23.39 40.17
CA LEU A 142 15.93 23.69 41.34
C LEU A 142 15.00 22.55 41.73
N GLY A 143 14.97 21.47 40.97
CA GLY A 143 14.15 20.29 41.25
C GLY A 143 12.64 20.51 41.05
N PHE A 144 12.22 21.37 40.12
CA PHE A 144 10.80 21.55 39.76
C PHE A 144 10.18 20.24 39.30
N PRO A 145 8.89 19.98 39.58
CA PRO A 145 8.23 18.74 39.23
C PRO A 145 8.09 18.58 37.67
N ALA A 146 8.09 17.33 37.25
CA ALA A 146 7.75 16.95 35.86
C ALA A 146 6.43 16.18 35.84
N PHE A 147 5.61 16.39 34.80
CA PHE A 147 4.36 15.66 34.54
C PHE A 147 4.53 14.85 33.26
N LEU A 148 4.86 13.58 33.41
CA LEU A 148 5.16 12.71 32.27
C LEU A 148 3.90 12.00 31.76
N THR A 149 3.94 11.57 30.48
CA THR A 149 2.87 10.77 29.86
C THR A 149 3.44 9.69 28.93
N MET A 150 4.65 9.22 29.24
CA MET A 150 5.40 8.30 28.36
C MET A 150 4.87 6.86 28.42
N ASN A 151 4.24 6.46 29.54
CA ASN A 151 3.60 5.17 29.73
C ASN A 151 2.39 5.31 30.67
N GLU A 152 1.65 4.23 30.88
CA GLU A 152 0.45 4.21 31.71
C GLU A 152 0.70 4.69 33.14
N GLU A 153 1.82 4.28 33.74
CA GLU A 153 2.16 4.61 35.11
C GLU A 153 2.43 6.10 35.30
N PHE A 154 3.13 6.74 34.37
CA PHE A 154 3.42 8.17 34.41
C PHE A 154 2.27 9.05 33.92
N ALA A 155 1.32 8.52 33.18
CA ALA A 155 0.19 9.29 32.64
C ALA A 155 -0.86 9.69 33.68
N LYS A 156 -0.74 9.22 34.92
CA LYS A 156 -1.67 9.49 36.06
C LYS A 156 -1.65 10.94 36.55
N GLY A 157 -0.84 11.82 35.99
CA GLY A 157 -0.75 13.22 36.37
C GLY A 157 -0.01 13.50 37.68
N LEU A 158 0.77 12.54 38.19
CA LEU A 158 1.55 12.71 39.40
C LEU A 158 2.80 13.56 39.16
N PRO A 159 3.12 14.52 40.03
CA PRO A 159 4.35 15.30 39.94
C PRO A 159 5.57 14.44 40.29
N LEU A 160 6.55 14.37 39.40
CA LEU A 160 7.76 13.59 39.56
C LEU A 160 8.98 14.51 39.72
N LYS A 161 9.85 14.22 40.67
CA LYS A 161 11.15 14.89 40.79
C LYS A 161 12.18 14.10 39.96
N LEU A 162 12.74 14.74 38.96
CA LEU A 162 13.73 14.11 38.08
C LEU A 162 15.15 14.20 38.68
N PRO A 163 16.00 13.15 38.59
CA PRO A 163 17.39 13.23 38.97
C PRO A 163 18.18 14.13 38.01
N PRO A 164 19.30 14.74 38.41
CA PRO A 164 20.07 15.67 37.53
C PRO A 164 20.57 15.07 36.22
N THR A 165 20.69 13.76 36.14
CA THR A 165 21.10 13.01 34.94
C THR A 165 19.92 12.64 34.02
N ALA A 166 18.69 12.93 34.41
CA ALA A 166 17.49 12.64 33.63
C ALA A 166 17.38 13.52 32.38
N ARG A 167 16.43 13.17 31.52
CA ARG A 167 16.01 13.97 30.35
C ARG A 167 14.89 14.90 30.79
N PHE A 168 15.03 16.19 30.56
CA PHE A 168 14.09 17.19 31.07
C PHE A 168 13.01 17.52 30.04
N PRO A 169 11.75 17.33 30.36
CA PRO A 169 10.61 17.61 29.47
C PRO A 169 10.04 19.04 29.62
N SER A 170 10.49 19.84 30.58
CA SER A 170 9.87 21.10 30.98
C SER A 170 8.36 20.91 31.26
N THR A 171 7.49 21.69 30.65
CA THR A 171 6.02 21.58 30.79
C THR A 171 5.40 20.49 29.91
N PHE A 172 6.17 19.79 29.09
CA PHE A 172 5.71 18.76 28.15
C PHE A 172 5.61 17.38 28.80
N GLY A 173 4.83 16.48 28.16
CA GLY A 173 4.64 15.10 28.66
C GLY A 173 5.82 14.18 28.44
N GLY A 174 6.75 14.56 27.54
CA GLY A 174 7.96 13.84 27.23
C GLY A 174 9.06 14.75 26.72
N HIS A 175 10.30 14.30 26.86
CA HIS A 175 11.46 15.04 26.36
C HIS A 175 11.50 15.16 24.83
N TYR A 176 10.93 14.19 24.10
CA TYR A 176 10.81 14.25 22.64
C TYR A 176 9.80 15.30 22.18
N ASP A 177 8.68 15.49 22.92
CA ASP A 177 7.69 16.52 22.63
C ASP A 177 8.29 17.91 22.81
N LEU A 178 9.06 18.12 23.89
CA LEU A 178 9.79 19.38 24.10
C LEU A 178 10.80 19.63 22.99
N ALA A 179 11.58 18.59 22.63
CA ALA A 179 12.57 18.71 21.54
C ALA A 179 11.91 19.12 20.22
N ALA A 180 10.78 18.53 19.86
CA ALA A 180 10.02 18.87 18.66
C ALA A 180 9.48 20.31 18.70
N TYR A 181 8.97 20.76 19.84
CA TYR A 181 8.55 22.14 20.05
C TYR A 181 9.71 23.12 19.86
N LEU A 182 10.89 22.83 20.43
CA LEU A 182 12.09 23.64 20.30
C LEU A 182 12.57 23.71 18.85
N ILE A 183 12.55 22.60 18.10
CA ILE A 183 12.83 22.55 16.65
C ILE A 183 11.92 23.49 15.87
N LEU A 184 10.63 23.60 16.25
CA LEU A 184 9.71 24.50 15.58
C LEU A 184 10.01 25.97 15.90
N VAL A 185 10.37 26.31 17.14
CA VAL A 185 10.43 27.68 17.63
C VAL A 185 11.84 28.31 17.55
N ILE A 186 12.92 27.54 17.75
CA ILE A 186 14.30 28.07 17.68
C ILE A 186 14.60 28.75 16.34
N PRO A 187 14.25 28.19 15.16
CA PRO A 187 14.48 28.85 13.89
C PRO A 187 13.71 30.18 13.75
N ILE A 188 12.55 30.33 14.44
CA ILE A 188 11.81 31.61 14.46
C ILE A 188 12.63 32.66 15.20
N MET A 189 13.17 32.33 16.39
CA MET A 189 14.00 33.23 17.17
C MET A 189 15.28 33.59 16.42
N GLY A 190 15.96 32.60 15.84
CA GLY A 190 17.16 32.79 15.03
C GLY A 190 16.93 33.66 13.79
N SER A 191 15.81 33.48 13.11
CA SER A 191 15.44 34.28 11.95
C SER A 191 15.18 35.77 12.30
N LEU A 192 14.56 36.01 13.46
CA LEU A 192 14.25 37.37 13.93
C LEU A 192 15.50 38.20 14.25
N ILE A 193 16.66 37.59 14.54
CA ILE A 193 17.95 38.30 14.70
C ILE A 193 18.25 39.18 13.48
N PHE A 194 17.97 38.66 12.28
CA PHE A 194 18.29 39.37 11.02
C PHE A 194 17.30 40.46 10.66
N SER A 195 16.12 40.50 11.28
CA SER A 195 15.10 41.52 11.05
C SER A 195 15.07 42.62 12.11
N ALA A 196 15.72 42.38 13.24
CA ALA A 196 15.75 43.33 14.36
C ALA A 196 16.57 44.58 13.99
N LYS A 197 16.01 45.78 14.23
CA LYS A 197 16.65 47.06 13.93
C LYS A 197 17.57 47.50 15.04
N LYS A 198 17.20 47.28 16.32
CA LYS A 198 17.98 47.72 17.49
C LYS A 198 18.94 46.62 17.96
N ALA A 199 20.16 47.02 18.38
CA ALA A 199 21.17 46.08 18.85
C ALA A 199 20.69 45.20 20.02
N TRP A 200 19.94 45.76 20.98
CA TRP A 200 19.41 45.00 22.12
C TRP A 200 18.40 43.93 21.68
N GLN A 201 17.60 44.17 20.62
CA GLN A 201 16.69 43.17 20.07
C GLN A 201 17.46 42.02 19.42
N LYS A 202 18.54 42.31 18.69
CA LYS A 202 19.42 41.28 18.12
C LYS A 202 20.03 40.42 19.21
N LEU A 203 20.52 41.06 20.28
CA LEU A 203 21.09 40.35 21.43
C LEU A 203 20.04 39.50 22.14
N LEU A 204 18.84 40.02 22.35
CA LEU A 204 17.74 39.27 22.96
C LEU A 204 17.44 38.01 22.14
N PHE A 205 17.22 38.12 20.84
CA PHE A 205 16.91 36.95 20.00
C PHE A 205 18.07 35.98 19.89
N LEU A 206 19.33 36.46 19.94
CA LEU A 206 20.50 35.59 19.97
C LEU A 206 20.54 34.79 21.31
N ILE A 207 20.34 35.46 22.43
CA ILE A 207 20.27 34.80 23.76
C ILE A 207 19.17 33.77 23.79
N LEU A 208 17.96 34.10 23.30
CA LEU A 208 16.83 33.16 23.25
C LEU A 208 17.12 31.96 22.33
N THR A 209 17.84 32.15 21.23
CA THR A 209 18.25 31.06 20.33
C THR A 209 19.23 30.12 21.04
N ILE A 210 20.23 30.69 21.75
CA ILE A 210 21.24 29.91 22.51
C ILE A 210 20.60 29.16 23.67
N LEU A 211 19.78 29.81 24.48
CA LEU A 211 19.10 29.18 25.62
C LEU A 211 18.12 28.06 25.17
N GLY A 212 17.43 28.25 24.05
CA GLY A 212 16.60 27.22 23.50
C GLY A 212 17.41 26.04 22.97
N PHE A 213 18.57 26.30 22.38
CA PHE A 213 19.47 25.23 21.96
C PHE A 213 20.03 24.45 23.16
N GLU A 214 20.43 25.13 24.22
CA GLU A 214 20.87 24.47 25.45
C GLU A 214 19.76 23.63 26.07
N MET A 215 18.53 24.14 26.09
CA MET A 215 17.36 23.35 26.52
C MET A 215 17.13 22.12 25.61
N LEU A 216 17.38 22.23 24.32
CA LEU A 216 17.33 21.08 23.40
C LEU A 216 18.38 20.01 23.74
N LEU A 217 19.61 20.43 24.11
CA LEU A 217 20.64 19.51 24.60
C LEU A 217 20.20 18.78 25.89
N PHE A 218 19.50 19.46 26.80
CA PHE A 218 18.98 18.84 28.03
C PHE A 218 17.88 17.80 27.79
N THR A 219 17.21 17.83 26.62
CA THR A 219 16.29 16.73 26.22
C THR A 219 17.06 15.45 25.88
N ALA A 220 18.37 15.53 25.62
CA ALA A 220 19.24 14.45 25.18
C ALA A 220 18.67 13.66 23.95
N SER A 221 17.89 14.31 23.10
CA SER A 221 17.35 13.74 21.86
C SER A 221 18.38 13.89 20.73
N ARG A 222 19.06 12.80 20.40
CA ARG A 222 20.09 12.74 19.34
C ARG A 222 19.52 13.07 17.97
N VAL A 223 18.35 12.53 17.66
CA VAL A 223 17.64 12.79 16.39
C VAL A 223 17.33 14.29 16.27
N SER A 224 16.74 14.86 17.31
CA SER A 224 16.35 16.28 17.29
C SER A 224 17.56 17.22 17.25
N PHE A 225 18.72 16.83 17.76
CA PHE A 225 19.96 17.58 17.58
C PHE A 225 20.40 17.65 16.10
N GLY A 226 20.41 16.48 15.41
CA GLY A 226 20.71 16.45 13.97
C GLY A 226 19.72 17.26 13.13
N VAL A 227 18.43 17.16 13.48
CA VAL A 227 17.34 17.91 12.85
C VAL A 227 17.47 19.43 13.09
N TYR A 228 17.91 19.84 14.28
CA TYR A 228 18.20 21.26 14.57
C TYR A 228 19.24 21.83 13.59
N LEU A 229 20.30 21.09 13.29
CA LEU A 229 21.30 21.54 12.30
C LEU A 229 20.69 21.72 10.91
N VAL A 230 19.76 20.81 10.51
CA VAL A 230 19.05 20.90 9.23
C VAL A 230 18.13 22.11 9.18
N CYS A 231 17.26 22.30 10.19
CA CYS A 231 16.28 23.40 10.18
C CYS A 231 16.95 24.77 10.31
N MET A 232 18.02 24.90 11.10
CA MET A 232 18.77 26.15 11.19
C MET A 232 19.53 26.45 9.90
N SER A 233 20.08 25.44 9.24
CA SER A 233 20.70 25.60 7.93
C SER A 233 19.68 26.05 6.87
N ALA A 234 18.49 25.47 6.85
CA ALA A 234 17.39 25.89 5.98
C ALA A 234 16.95 27.34 6.26
N MET A 235 16.87 27.73 7.53
CA MET A 235 16.57 29.11 7.94
C MET A 235 17.63 30.09 7.41
N LEU A 236 18.90 29.79 7.60
CA LEU A 236 20.01 30.61 7.13
C LEU A 236 20.06 30.71 5.61
N PHE A 237 19.77 29.59 4.92
CA PHE A 237 19.66 29.55 3.46
C PHE A 237 18.57 30.49 2.94
N TRP A 238 17.36 30.43 3.49
CA TRP A 238 16.26 31.32 3.08
C TRP A 238 16.42 32.77 3.51
N GLN A 239 17.19 33.05 4.58
CA GLN A 239 17.63 34.38 4.97
C GLN A 239 18.75 34.93 4.08
N LYS A 240 19.27 34.12 3.13
CA LYS A 240 20.41 34.46 2.31
C LYS A 240 21.70 34.75 3.13
N LYS A 241 21.85 34.02 4.25
CA LYS A 241 22.99 34.15 5.19
C LYS A 241 23.77 32.82 5.30
N THR A 242 24.01 32.20 4.15
CA THR A 242 24.58 30.85 4.05
C THR A 242 25.98 30.71 4.69
N TRP A 243 26.75 31.77 4.72
CA TRP A 243 28.10 31.73 5.31
C TRP A 243 28.09 31.49 6.83
N PHE A 244 26.97 31.76 7.53
CA PHE A 244 26.82 31.43 8.94
C PHE A 244 26.52 29.93 9.20
N ILE A 245 26.29 29.10 8.18
CA ILE A 245 25.95 27.67 8.34
C ILE A 245 27.09 26.92 9.00
N ILE A 246 28.33 27.09 8.46
CA ILE A 246 29.51 26.39 9.02
C ILE A 246 29.81 26.81 10.46
N PRO A 247 29.90 28.13 10.78
CA PRO A 247 30.08 28.56 12.18
C PRO A 247 28.98 28.04 13.13
N MET A 248 27.72 28.05 12.69
CA MET A 248 26.61 27.54 13.49
C MET A 248 26.78 26.05 13.78
N ILE A 249 27.15 25.23 12.79
CA ILE A 249 27.40 23.78 12.97
C ILE A 249 28.56 23.57 13.95
N VAL A 250 29.67 24.27 13.78
CA VAL A 250 30.84 24.13 14.64
C VAL A 250 30.51 24.51 16.08
N ILE A 251 29.86 25.65 16.30
CA ILE A 251 29.44 26.09 17.66
C ILE A 251 28.50 25.07 18.27
N SER A 252 27.53 24.58 17.52
CA SER A 252 26.55 23.61 18.02
C SER A 252 27.21 22.28 18.40
N MET A 253 28.15 21.80 17.58
CA MET A 253 28.91 20.59 17.88
C MET A 253 29.79 20.79 19.15
N THR A 254 30.46 21.93 19.25
CA THR A 254 31.25 22.25 20.44
C THR A 254 30.39 22.31 21.70
N MET A 255 29.25 22.98 21.65
CA MET A 255 28.33 23.00 22.80
C MET A 255 27.84 21.62 23.19
N MET A 256 27.55 20.73 22.22
CA MET A 256 27.16 19.36 22.46
C MET A 256 28.27 18.57 23.18
N THR A 257 29.55 18.75 22.77
CA THR A 257 30.66 18.03 23.43
C THR A 257 30.94 18.54 24.84
N LEU A 258 30.65 19.79 25.14
CA LEU A 258 30.81 20.40 26.47
C LEU A 258 29.63 19.99 27.42
N THR A 259 28.50 19.54 26.90
CA THR A 259 27.37 19.15 27.72
C THR A 259 27.52 17.69 28.16
N SER A 260 27.82 17.50 29.44
CA SER A 260 27.96 16.17 30.06
C SER A 260 26.68 15.33 29.89
N GLY A 261 26.81 14.08 29.46
CA GLY A 261 25.71 13.13 29.23
C GLY A 261 25.12 13.13 27.80
N ALA A 262 25.21 14.20 27.04
CA ALA A 262 24.79 14.20 25.63
C ALA A 262 25.84 13.53 24.73
N SER A 263 27.12 13.86 24.93
CA SER A 263 28.24 13.27 24.20
C SER A 263 28.38 11.77 24.46
N GLU A 264 28.33 11.34 25.71
CA GLU A 264 28.43 9.92 26.08
C GLU A 264 27.33 9.06 25.41
N ARG A 265 26.09 9.57 25.38
CA ARG A 265 24.97 8.88 24.73
C ARG A 265 25.09 8.87 23.19
N PHE A 266 25.70 9.89 22.60
CA PHE A 266 25.92 9.92 21.16
C PHE A 266 26.93 8.83 20.75
N TYR A 267 27.99 8.64 21.50
CA TYR A 267 28.98 7.59 21.27
C TYR A 267 28.40 6.18 21.51
N LYS A 268 27.46 6.01 22.45
CA LYS A 268 26.77 4.74 22.71
C LYS A 268 25.70 4.37 21.68
N THR A 269 25.45 5.19 20.66
CA THR A 269 24.41 4.90 19.64
C THR A 269 24.74 3.68 18.80
N PHE A 270 26.00 3.53 18.45
CA PHE A 270 26.54 2.43 17.67
C PHE A 270 27.81 1.95 18.39
N SER A 271 27.76 0.81 19.01
CA SER A 271 28.94 0.16 19.61
C SER A 271 29.21 -1.15 18.91
N VAL A 272 30.50 -1.38 18.61
CA VAL A 272 30.94 -2.70 18.15
C VAL A 272 31.25 -3.49 19.41
N SER A 273 30.56 -4.60 19.63
CA SER A 273 30.76 -5.48 20.78
C SER A 273 31.02 -6.91 20.29
N ASP A 274 31.79 -7.64 21.06
CA ASP A 274 31.96 -9.06 20.82
C ASP A 274 30.73 -9.77 21.39
N VAL A 275 30.02 -10.53 20.55
CA VAL A 275 28.80 -11.25 20.89
C VAL A 275 29.05 -12.74 20.81
N ILE A 276 28.58 -13.47 21.80
CA ILE A 276 28.63 -14.92 21.84
C ILE A 276 27.41 -15.49 21.12
N VAL A 277 27.63 -16.31 20.10
CA VAL A 277 26.59 -16.96 19.31
C VAL A 277 26.64 -18.46 19.54
N ASP A 278 25.51 -19.06 19.85
CA ASP A 278 25.36 -20.51 19.92
C ASP A 278 25.36 -21.10 18.49
N LEU A 279 26.32 -21.96 18.19
CA LEU A 279 26.47 -22.58 16.89
C LEU A 279 25.33 -23.55 16.54
N SER A 280 24.65 -24.10 17.53
CA SER A 280 23.54 -25.05 17.33
C SER A 280 22.26 -24.35 16.89
N THR A 281 21.99 -23.16 17.42
CA THR A 281 20.77 -22.39 17.19
C THR A 281 21.00 -21.20 16.24
N GLY A 282 22.24 -20.76 16.04
CA GLY A 282 22.60 -19.54 15.32
C GLY A 282 22.17 -18.26 16.03
N LYS A 283 21.73 -18.33 17.30
CA LYS A 283 21.23 -17.19 18.06
C LYS A 283 22.30 -16.59 18.97
N PRO A 284 22.35 -15.28 19.12
CA PRO A 284 23.22 -14.62 20.07
C PRO A 284 22.74 -14.88 21.52
N ILE A 285 23.69 -15.18 22.44
CA ILE A 285 23.42 -15.49 23.85
C ILE A 285 23.75 -14.30 24.76
N GLY A 286 24.70 -13.45 24.37
CA GLY A 286 25.13 -12.31 25.18
C GLY A 286 26.28 -11.54 24.56
N THR A 287 26.68 -10.45 25.21
CA THR A 287 27.83 -9.60 24.82
C THR A 287 29.00 -9.83 25.83
N LEU A 288 30.21 -9.83 25.28
CA LEU A 288 31.42 -9.83 26.08
C LEU A 288 31.76 -8.42 26.56
N ASN A 289 31.80 -8.23 27.88
CA ASN A 289 32.39 -7.00 28.44
C ASN A 289 33.90 -7.18 28.55
N SER A 290 34.65 -6.37 27.83
CA SER A 290 36.10 -6.31 27.86
C SER A 290 36.60 -5.64 29.16
N THR A 291 36.47 -6.33 30.31
CA THR A 291 37.23 -6.00 31.49
C THR A 291 38.29 -7.09 31.65
N SER A 292 39.52 -6.68 31.40
CA SER A 292 40.79 -7.34 31.55
C SER A 292 40.79 -8.59 32.46
N GLY A 293 41.02 -9.76 31.85
CA GLY A 293 41.38 -10.98 32.57
C GLY A 293 40.57 -12.19 32.07
N SER A 294 41.21 -13.21 31.72
CA SER A 294 40.93 -14.53 31.15
C SER A 294 39.65 -15.29 31.50
N SER A 295 38.55 -14.67 31.82
CA SER A 295 37.24 -15.29 31.92
C SER A 295 36.20 -14.32 31.32
N ALA A 296 35.47 -14.77 30.31
CA ALA A 296 34.37 -14.02 29.71
C ALA A 296 33.24 -13.93 30.76
N THR A 297 32.97 -12.74 31.28
CA THR A 297 31.83 -12.47 32.14
C THR A 297 30.68 -11.91 31.29
N LEU A 298 29.56 -12.62 31.27
CA LEU A 298 28.30 -12.14 30.72
C LEU A 298 27.63 -11.23 31.75
N GLU A 299 27.17 -10.04 31.33
CA GLU A 299 26.21 -9.29 32.13
C GLU A 299 24.90 -10.08 32.24
N PRO A 300 24.24 -10.09 33.40
CA PRO A 300 23.10 -10.93 33.68
C PRO A 300 21.93 -10.60 32.73
N ILE A 301 21.49 -11.59 31.99
CA ILE A 301 20.26 -11.55 31.18
C ILE A 301 19.15 -12.15 32.04
N ALA A 302 18.08 -11.41 32.25
CA ALA A 302 16.93 -11.90 32.98
C ALA A 302 16.24 -13.01 32.18
N SER A 303 16.33 -14.22 32.63
CA SER A 303 15.66 -15.46 32.16
C SER A 303 16.23 -16.14 30.91
N PRO A 304 16.61 -17.42 30.99
CA PRO A 304 17.23 -18.16 29.86
C PRO A 304 16.28 -18.57 28.73
N ALA A 305 15.00 -18.23 28.79
CA ALA A 305 14.00 -18.82 27.92
C ALA A 305 13.47 -17.87 26.80
N GLU A 306 13.70 -16.57 26.83
CA GLU A 306 12.98 -15.71 25.89
C GLU A 306 13.77 -14.70 25.08
N ASP A 307 14.95 -14.19 25.47
CA ASP A 307 15.68 -13.25 24.61
C ASP A 307 17.18 -13.20 24.95
N THR A 308 17.98 -13.55 23.99
CA THR A 308 19.41 -13.79 24.11
C THR A 308 20.30 -12.55 23.96
N LEU A 309 19.72 -11.38 23.77
CA LEU A 309 20.40 -10.07 23.85
C LEU A 309 19.74 -9.19 24.91
N PRO A 310 20.44 -8.17 25.47
CA PRO A 310 19.81 -7.19 26.36
C PRO A 310 18.55 -6.65 25.69
N ARG A 311 17.42 -6.61 26.42
CA ARG A 311 16.15 -6.10 25.87
C ARG A 311 16.38 -4.78 25.13
N GLY A 312 16.09 -4.78 23.82
CA GLY A 312 16.21 -3.60 22.98
C GLY A 312 17.54 -3.47 22.21
N SER A 313 18.36 -4.50 22.12
CA SER A 313 19.54 -4.54 21.25
C SER A 313 19.28 -5.38 20.00
N GLU A 314 19.88 -5.02 18.90
CA GLU A 314 19.86 -5.81 17.66
C GLU A 314 21.27 -6.30 17.33
N PHE A 315 21.34 -7.55 16.89
CA PHE A 315 22.58 -8.19 16.46
C PHE A 315 22.69 -8.12 14.93
N ILE A 316 23.77 -7.48 14.43
CA ILE A 316 24.17 -7.54 13.03
C ILE A 316 25.57 -8.13 12.97
N ASN A 317 25.67 -9.27 12.29
CA ASN A 317 26.97 -9.89 12.00
C ASN A 317 27.76 -8.99 11.01
N LEU A 318 28.88 -8.44 11.46
CA LEU A 318 29.72 -7.56 10.63
C LEU A 318 30.60 -8.34 9.63
N GLY A 319 30.46 -9.69 9.55
CA GLY A 319 31.31 -10.52 8.71
C GLY A 319 32.79 -10.53 9.20
N THR A 320 33.39 -11.66 9.28
CA THR A 320 34.78 -11.78 9.69
C THR A 320 35.68 -11.35 8.55
N ALA A 321 36.23 -10.14 8.62
CA ALA A 321 37.34 -9.74 7.75
C ALA A 321 38.67 -10.43 8.14
N ASP A 322 38.76 -11.03 9.34
CA ASP A 322 39.92 -11.79 9.81
C ASP A 322 39.49 -13.06 10.56
N SER A 323 39.82 -14.19 9.96
CA SER A 323 39.56 -15.55 10.51
C SER A 323 40.41 -15.92 11.76
N SER A 324 41.20 -14.99 12.28
CA SER A 324 42.10 -15.24 13.41
C SER A 324 41.55 -14.83 14.79
N ALA A 325 40.37 -14.18 14.85
CA ALA A 325 39.79 -13.73 16.11
C ALA A 325 38.51 -14.48 16.53
N SER A 326 38.06 -15.47 15.76
CA SER A 326 36.87 -16.27 16.12
C SER A 326 37.30 -17.44 17.00
N GLY A 327 37.41 -17.24 18.31
CA GLY A 327 37.62 -18.31 19.28
C GLY A 327 36.35 -19.12 19.46
N GLN A 328 36.39 -20.42 19.10
CA GLN A 328 35.35 -21.35 19.51
C GLN A 328 35.55 -21.66 20.98
N ILE A 329 34.52 -21.42 21.81
CA ILE A 329 34.52 -21.65 23.24
C ILE A 329 33.49 -22.73 23.58
N SER A 330 33.86 -23.62 24.52
CA SER A 330 33.00 -24.74 24.95
C SER A 330 32.20 -24.47 26.22
N GLU A 331 32.56 -23.43 26.96
CA GLU A 331 31.91 -23.09 28.24
C GLU A 331 31.73 -21.59 28.37
N VAL A 332 30.54 -21.15 28.82
CA VAL A 332 30.18 -19.76 29.10
C VAL A 332 29.72 -19.67 30.55
N LEU A 333 30.36 -18.81 31.36
CA LEU A 333 29.94 -18.53 32.69
C LEU A 333 28.85 -17.45 32.74
N TYR A 334 27.74 -17.75 33.36
CA TYR A 334 26.58 -16.88 33.48
C TYR A 334 26.34 -16.48 34.93
N TYR A 335 26.25 -15.18 35.21
CA TYR A 335 25.87 -14.66 36.48
C TYR A 335 24.37 -14.38 36.52
N LYS A 336 23.59 -15.12 37.31
CA LYS A 336 22.19 -14.83 37.56
C LYS A 336 22.08 -13.64 38.53
N SER A 337 21.27 -12.66 38.16
CA SER A 337 21.00 -11.48 39.00
C SER A 337 20.45 -11.89 40.36
N ILE A 338 20.96 -11.24 41.39
CA ILE A 338 20.79 -11.50 42.82
C ILE A 338 19.36 -11.20 43.23
N ASP A 339 18.73 -12.14 43.93
CA ASP A 339 17.62 -11.86 44.84
C ASP A 339 18.16 -11.24 46.16
N VAL A 340 17.32 -10.58 46.91
CA VAL A 340 17.53 -9.64 48.03
C VAL A 340 18.58 -10.03 49.12
N ASP A 341 19.10 -11.27 49.05
CA ASP A 341 20.04 -11.81 50.08
C ASP A 341 21.52 -11.88 49.67
N GLY A 342 21.89 -11.27 48.58
CA GLY A 342 23.29 -10.88 48.29
C GLY A 342 24.26 -11.97 47.79
N ILE A 343 23.83 -13.17 47.43
CA ILE A 343 24.68 -14.21 46.83
C ILE A 343 24.18 -14.57 45.46
N GLY A 344 24.94 -14.20 44.40
CA GLY A 344 24.62 -14.56 43.02
C GLY A 344 25.06 -15.99 42.68
N ASP A 345 24.15 -16.76 42.08
CA ASP A 345 24.47 -18.08 41.52
C ASP A 345 25.20 -17.94 40.22
N ILE A 346 26.32 -18.66 40.07
CA ILE A 346 27.08 -18.78 38.84
C ILE A 346 26.58 -20.04 38.12
N ALA A 347 26.03 -19.90 36.93
CA ALA A 347 25.66 -21.05 36.08
C ALA A 347 26.66 -21.16 34.93
N THR A 348 27.05 -22.39 34.60
CA THR A 348 27.92 -22.67 33.48
C THR A 348 27.07 -23.29 32.37
N PHE A 349 27.10 -22.71 31.16
CA PHE A 349 26.49 -23.30 30.00
C PHE A 349 27.59 -24.01 29.17
N SER A 350 27.42 -25.31 28.93
CA SER A 350 28.29 -26.09 28.05
C SER A 350 27.65 -26.19 26.68
N GLY A 351 28.42 -25.88 25.61
CA GLY A 351 27.96 -25.93 24.25
C GLY A 351 29.04 -25.51 23.27
N SER A 352 28.69 -25.40 21.99
CA SER A 352 29.62 -24.89 20.98
C SER A 352 29.25 -23.45 20.68
N PHE A 353 30.07 -22.52 21.14
CA PHE A 353 29.84 -21.09 21.02
C PHE A 353 30.89 -20.42 20.15
N LEU A 354 30.52 -19.37 19.42
CA LEU A 354 31.40 -18.57 18.58
C LEU A 354 31.35 -17.11 19.02
N ILE A 355 32.51 -16.49 19.19
CA ILE A 355 32.61 -15.07 19.46
C ILE A 355 32.66 -14.34 18.10
N GLN A 356 31.72 -13.46 17.87
CA GLN A 356 31.64 -12.65 16.64
C GLN A 356 31.53 -11.16 16.98
N LYS A 357 32.15 -10.33 16.13
CA LYS A 357 31.97 -8.88 16.22
C LYS A 357 30.61 -8.50 15.65
N ALA A 358 29.83 -7.80 16.43
CA ALA A 358 28.50 -7.33 16.04
C ALA A 358 28.35 -5.85 16.32
N LEU A 359 27.58 -5.19 15.50
CA LEU A 359 27.10 -3.83 15.76
C LEU A 359 25.87 -3.91 16.66
N VAL A 360 26.01 -3.40 17.88
CA VAL A 360 24.90 -3.36 18.84
C VAL A 360 24.27 -1.97 18.82
N TYR A 361 22.98 -1.89 18.58
CA TYR A 361 22.22 -0.64 18.59
C TYR A 361 21.64 -0.37 19.98
N ASP A 362 21.42 0.92 20.29
CA ASP A 362 20.70 1.36 21.48
C ASP A 362 19.20 0.93 21.43
N ILE A 363 18.63 0.66 22.60
CA ILE A 363 17.22 0.31 22.85
C ILE A 363 16.23 1.16 22.01
N SER A 364 16.49 2.46 21.88
CA SER A 364 15.61 3.37 21.13
C SER A 364 15.55 3.08 19.63
N ILE A 365 16.58 2.51 19.04
CA ILE A 365 16.63 2.13 17.62
C ILE A 365 15.95 0.78 17.43
N THR A 366 16.27 -0.16 18.32
CA THR A 366 15.75 -1.53 18.27
C THR A 366 14.24 -1.58 18.40
N THR A 367 13.66 -0.85 19.36
CA THR A 367 12.20 -0.79 19.55
C THR A 367 11.47 -0.26 18.31
N ARG A 368 12.08 0.65 17.54
CA ARG A 368 11.51 1.14 16.27
C ARG A 368 11.60 0.11 15.19
N PHE A 369 12.79 -0.41 14.91
CA PHE A 369 13.04 -1.30 13.78
C PHE A 369 12.47 -2.70 13.95
N GLN A 370 12.51 -3.25 15.17
CA GLN A 370 12.05 -4.61 15.43
C GLN A 370 10.60 -4.69 15.93
N GLY A 371 10.07 -3.64 16.57
CA GLY A 371 8.74 -3.67 17.16
C GLY A 371 7.73 -2.78 16.45
N GLN A 372 7.97 -1.48 16.45
CA GLN A 372 6.92 -0.51 16.05
C GLN A 372 6.74 -0.40 14.54
N TRP A 373 7.82 -0.31 13.77
CA TRP A 373 7.75 -0.20 12.32
C TRP A 373 7.23 -1.46 11.62
N PRO A 374 7.63 -2.69 12.00
CA PRO A 374 6.99 -3.91 11.50
C PRO A 374 5.49 -3.94 11.73
N ARG A 375 5.00 -3.56 12.94
CA ARG A 375 3.56 -3.45 13.21
C ARG A 375 2.86 -2.44 12.28
N ALA A 376 3.47 -1.28 12.08
CA ALA A 376 2.93 -0.28 11.16
C ALA A 376 2.87 -0.81 9.73
N MET A 377 3.89 -1.57 9.31
CA MET A 377 3.91 -2.21 8.00
C MET A 377 2.89 -3.34 7.86
N GLU A 378 2.63 -4.12 8.91
CA GLU A 378 1.55 -5.11 8.92
C GLU A 378 0.17 -4.46 8.79
N ALA A 379 -0.08 -3.38 9.55
CA ALA A 379 -1.30 -2.61 9.41
C ALA A 379 -1.45 -2.02 8.00
N PHE A 380 -0.37 -1.51 7.43
CA PHE A 380 -0.34 -1.00 6.06
C PHE A 380 -0.61 -2.10 5.02
N LYS A 381 -0.07 -3.30 5.19
CA LYS A 381 -0.29 -4.44 4.30
C LYS A 381 -1.75 -4.92 4.25
N ARG A 382 -2.54 -4.68 5.30
CA ARG A 382 -3.98 -5.02 5.31
C ARG A 382 -4.78 -4.19 4.31
N ASN A 383 -4.41 -2.90 4.13
CA ASN A 383 -4.98 -2.03 3.11
C ASN A 383 -4.00 -0.92 2.73
N TYR A 384 -3.26 -1.08 1.63
CA TYR A 384 -2.24 -0.13 1.18
C TYR A 384 -2.77 1.27 0.89
N LEU A 385 -4.04 1.40 0.49
CA LEU A 385 -4.60 2.68 0.07
C LEU A 385 -5.17 3.49 1.21
N LEU A 386 -5.96 2.83 2.09
CA LEU A 386 -6.70 3.47 3.17
C LEU A 386 -6.12 3.17 4.56
N GLY A 387 -5.12 2.29 4.65
CA GLY A 387 -4.60 1.81 5.92
C GLY A 387 -5.59 0.92 6.68
N SER A 388 -5.24 0.60 7.92
CA SER A 388 -6.07 -0.21 8.82
C SER A 388 -6.99 0.64 9.73
N GLY A 389 -7.04 1.95 9.53
CA GLY A 389 -7.80 2.90 10.33
C GLY A 389 -7.04 3.46 11.52
N TYR A 390 -7.56 4.54 12.07
CA TYR A 390 -6.99 5.19 13.25
C TYR A 390 -6.96 4.23 14.45
N SER A 391 -5.96 4.37 15.31
CA SER A 391 -5.72 3.51 16.49
C SER A 391 -5.37 2.04 16.17
N SER A 392 -5.25 1.64 14.91
CA SER A 392 -4.89 0.26 14.53
C SER A 392 -3.45 -0.15 14.92
N LEU A 393 -2.62 0.82 15.30
CA LEU A 393 -1.23 0.63 15.68
C LEU A 393 -1.00 0.67 17.21
N SER A 394 -2.08 0.69 17.99
CA SER A 394 -2.05 0.99 19.44
C SER A 394 -1.50 2.41 19.73
N VAL A 395 -1.19 2.70 21.00
CA VAL A 395 -0.92 4.06 21.49
C VAL A 395 0.44 4.61 21.04
N ALA A 396 1.45 3.75 20.88
CA ALA A 396 2.83 4.19 20.65
C ALA A 396 3.44 3.59 19.39
N VAL A 397 3.58 4.41 18.35
CA VAL A 397 4.41 4.11 17.18
C VAL A 397 5.28 5.33 16.90
N ASP A 398 6.57 5.21 17.08
CA ASP A 398 7.52 6.26 16.75
C ASP A 398 7.67 6.39 15.23
N GLY A 399 7.49 7.59 14.72
CA GLY A 399 7.58 7.95 13.31
C GLY A 399 6.22 8.14 12.63
N ASP A 400 5.87 9.43 12.43
CA ASP A 400 4.57 9.82 11.85
C ASP A 400 4.31 9.22 10.47
N TYR A 401 5.34 9.02 9.64
CA TYR A 401 5.15 8.46 8.29
C TYR A 401 4.69 7.01 8.34
N HIS A 402 5.26 6.19 9.22
CA HIS A 402 4.86 4.81 9.44
C HIS A 402 3.44 4.74 10.00
N ARG A 403 3.12 5.64 10.94
CA ARG A 403 1.77 5.79 11.48
C ARG A 403 0.76 6.17 10.39
N MET A 404 1.05 7.18 9.58
CA MET A 404 0.17 7.59 8.48
C MET A 404 -0.08 6.46 7.48
N LEU A 405 0.97 5.73 7.09
CA LEU A 405 0.83 4.58 6.19
C LEU A 405 -0.01 3.46 6.81
N GLY A 406 0.23 3.11 8.07
CA GLY A 406 -0.52 2.08 8.77
C GLY A 406 -1.98 2.47 9.04
N GLU A 407 -2.25 3.72 9.47
CA GLU A 407 -3.59 4.18 9.83
C GLU A 407 -4.43 4.65 8.64
N THR A 408 -3.86 5.42 7.71
CA THR A 408 -4.62 6.07 6.61
C THR A 408 -4.13 5.73 5.22
N GLY A 409 -3.14 4.84 5.11
CA GLY A 409 -2.59 4.35 3.85
C GLY A 409 -1.88 5.44 3.02
N ILE A 410 -1.56 5.08 1.79
CA ILE A 410 -0.87 5.99 0.86
C ILE A 410 -1.71 7.23 0.57
N ILE A 411 -3.03 7.11 0.45
CA ILE A 411 -3.90 8.24 0.11
C ILE A 411 -3.91 9.25 1.24
N GLY A 412 -3.99 8.80 2.51
CA GLY A 412 -3.92 9.66 3.67
C GLY A 412 -2.58 10.36 3.81
N ALA A 413 -1.48 9.63 3.63
CA ALA A 413 -0.14 10.19 3.66
C ALA A 413 0.08 11.26 2.57
N ILE A 414 -0.36 11.00 1.32
CA ILE A 414 -0.29 11.97 0.21
C ILE A 414 -1.17 13.19 0.50
N ALA A 415 -2.37 12.99 1.06
CA ALA A 415 -3.28 14.10 1.40
C ALA A 415 -2.67 15.00 2.48
N PHE A 416 -2.07 14.42 3.53
CA PHE A 416 -1.40 15.19 4.59
C PHE A 416 -0.19 15.96 4.05
N LEU A 417 0.73 15.29 3.36
CA LEU A 417 1.89 15.93 2.75
C LEU A 417 1.49 16.97 1.71
N GLY A 418 0.36 16.77 1.03
CA GLY A 418 -0.23 17.73 0.10
C GLY A 418 -0.63 19.05 0.75
N ILE A 419 -1.09 19.05 2.02
CA ILE A 419 -1.36 20.28 2.78
C ILE A 419 -0.07 21.06 2.99
N LEU A 420 0.98 20.39 3.47
CA LEU A 420 2.27 21.02 3.72
C LEU A 420 2.94 21.50 2.42
N ALA A 421 2.88 20.70 1.37
CA ALA A 421 3.38 21.09 0.04
C ALA A 421 2.68 22.35 -0.49
N ALA A 422 1.35 22.46 -0.33
CA ALA A 422 0.60 23.65 -0.70
C ALA A 422 1.02 24.87 0.15
N ALA A 423 1.26 24.68 1.45
CA ALA A 423 1.77 25.73 2.33
C ALA A 423 3.19 26.20 1.91
N PHE A 424 4.08 25.26 1.59
CA PHE A 424 5.44 25.56 1.08
C PHE A 424 5.41 26.30 -0.26
N GLN A 425 4.50 25.94 -1.17
CA GLN A 425 4.33 26.67 -2.43
C GLN A 425 3.94 28.12 -2.19
N LEU A 426 3.02 28.40 -1.23
CA LEU A 426 2.66 29.76 -0.83
C LEU A 426 3.88 30.49 -0.24
N PHE A 427 4.59 29.86 0.68
CA PHE A 427 5.79 30.40 1.29
C PHE A 427 6.83 30.79 0.23
N LEU A 428 7.23 29.89 -0.63
CA LEU A 428 8.24 30.14 -1.65
C LEU A 428 7.85 31.29 -2.59
N LYS A 429 6.56 31.40 -2.91
CA LYS A 429 6.04 32.42 -3.83
C LYS A 429 5.92 33.80 -3.22
N TYR A 430 5.51 33.92 -1.94
CA TYR A 430 5.13 35.20 -1.35
C TYR A 430 6.04 35.69 -0.22
N LYS A 431 7.02 34.90 0.25
CA LYS A 431 7.92 35.30 1.36
C LYS A 431 8.66 36.61 1.13
N GLU A 432 9.03 36.91 -0.11
CA GLU A 432 9.79 38.13 -0.47
C GLU A 432 8.91 39.39 -0.48
N THR A 433 7.58 39.24 -0.55
CA THR A 433 6.63 40.38 -0.55
C THR A 433 6.29 40.89 0.85
N LEU A 434 6.73 40.18 1.89
CA LEU A 434 6.40 40.51 3.28
C LEU A 434 7.35 41.56 3.85
N GLU A 435 6.84 42.35 4.80
CA GLU A 435 7.66 43.24 5.65
C GLU A 435 8.75 42.45 6.39
N PRO A 436 9.90 43.04 6.69
CA PRO A 436 11.09 42.34 7.24
C PRO A 436 10.79 41.44 8.45
N VAL A 437 9.99 41.90 9.41
CA VAL A 437 9.66 41.13 10.64
C VAL A 437 8.72 39.96 10.32
N LYS A 438 7.69 40.20 9.50
CA LYS A 438 6.74 39.15 9.07
C LYS A 438 7.48 38.09 8.24
N ARG A 439 8.37 38.56 7.34
CA ARG A 439 9.22 37.68 6.53
C ARG A 439 10.12 36.81 7.38
N ALA A 440 10.80 37.38 8.37
CA ALA A 440 11.69 36.64 9.27
C ALA A 440 10.89 35.60 10.08
N PHE A 441 9.74 35.96 10.61
CA PHE A 441 8.86 35.03 11.32
C PHE A 441 8.46 33.87 10.42
N VAL A 442 7.98 34.14 9.20
CA VAL A 442 7.54 33.12 8.25
C VAL A 442 8.69 32.21 7.82
N ILE A 443 9.87 32.77 7.53
CA ILE A 443 11.08 31.97 7.21
C ILE A 443 11.45 31.04 8.36
N GLY A 444 11.48 31.55 9.59
CA GLY A 444 11.80 30.75 10.77
C GLY A 444 10.79 29.62 10.99
N LEU A 445 9.48 29.92 10.85
CA LEU A 445 8.42 28.93 10.99
C LEU A 445 8.53 27.80 9.93
N PHE A 446 8.71 28.15 8.65
CA PHE A 446 8.82 27.15 7.62
C PHE A 446 10.11 26.31 7.74
N ALA A 447 11.19 26.89 8.23
CA ALA A 447 12.39 26.14 8.59
C ALA A 447 12.14 25.19 9.76
N GLY A 448 11.39 25.61 10.76
CA GLY A 448 10.94 24.73 11.84
C GLY A 448 10.04 23.60 11.35
N ILE A 449 9.12 23.86 10.41
CA ILE A 449 8.28 22.82 9.79
C ILE A 449 9.14 21.82 8.99
N VAL A 450 10.19 22.26 8.28
CA VAL A 450 11.17 21.33 7.67
C VAL A 450 11.82 20.48 8.74
N GLY A 451 12.19 21.08 9.87
CA GLY A 451 12.70 20.33 11.01
C GLY A 451 11.70 19.27 11.50
N LEU A 452 10.43 19.63 11.69
CA LEU A 452 9.40 18.65 12.09
C LEU A 452 9.24 17.52 11.05
N LEU A 453 9.26 17.83 9.75
CA LEU A 453 9.18 16.82 8.68
C LEU A 453 10.33 15.82 8.74
N VAL A 454 11.55 16.28 9.01
CA VAL A 454 12.72 15.40 9.18
C VAL A 454 12.62 14.60 10.48
N ASN A 455 12.18 15.23 11.57
CA ASN A 455 12.03 14.59 12.88
C ASN A 455 10.94 13.50 12.86
N ALA A 456 9.88 13.70 12.06
CA ALA A 456 8.76 12.79 11.84
C ALA A 456 9.15 11.40 11.29
N VAL A 457 10.37 11.25 10.77
CA VAL A 457 10.89 9.94 10.32
C VAL A 457 11.06 9.00 11.49
N LEU A 458 11.52 9.52 12.64
CA LEU A 458 11.92 8.72 13.80
C LEU A 458 11.14 9.03 15.08
N ILE A 459 10.38 10.12 15.11
CA ILE A 459 9.62 10.59 16.28
C ILE A 459 8.22 11.02 15.86
N ASP A 460 7.26 10.80 16.73
CA ASP A 460 5.85 11.10 16.53
C ASP A 460 5.58 12.58 16.89
N VAL A 461 5.86 13.50 15.96
CA VAL A 461 5.80 14.94 16.22
C VAL A 461 4.48 15.60 15.84
N PHE A 462 3.76 15.08 14.81
CA PHE A 462 2.46 15.59 14.39
C PHE A 462 1.31 15.09 15.26
N GLU A 463 1.59 14.07 16.10
CA GLU A 463 0.68 13.51 17.07
C GLU A 463 0.87 14.09 18.48
N ALA A 464 2.04 14.64 18.76
CA ALA A 464 2.32 15.33 19.99
C ALA A 464 1.42 16.59 20.13
N SER A 465 0.37 16.52 20.95
CA SER A 465 -0.71 17.51 21.00
C SER A 465 -0.22 18.97 21.07
N LYS A 466 0.71 19.27 21.98
CA LYS A 466 1.25 20.63 22.14
C LYS A 466 2.01 21.13 20.92
N VAL A 467 2.75 20.22 20.24
CA VAL A 467 3.49 20.53 19.01
C VAL A 467 2.52 20.77 17.87
N ALA A 468 1.57 19.86 17.70
CA ALA A 468 0.57 19.92 16.64
C ALA A 468 -0.30 21.20 16.76
N PHE A 469 -0.85 21.47 17.94
CA PHE A 469 -1.65 22.69 18.18
C PHE A 469 -0.84 23.96 17.89
N THR A 470 0.40 24.03 18.35
CA THR A 470 1.29 25.17 18.13
C THR A 470 1.60 25.32 16.63
N MET A 471 1.98 24.25 15.96
CA MET A 471 2.31 24.25 14.52
C MET A 471 1.12 24.71 13.66
N TRP A 472 -0.08 24.12 13.86
CA TRP A 472 -1.25 24.48 13.08
C TRP A 472 -1.71 25.91 13.32
N SER A 473 -1.61 26.40 14.59
CA SER A 473 -1.90 27.79 14.92
C SER A 473 -0.94 28.76 14.22
N LEU A 474 0.36 28.53 14.33
CA LEU A 474 1.39 29.38 13.69
C LEU A 474 1.30 29.31 12.17
N LEU A 475 1.02 28.13 11.61
CA LEU A 475 0.81 27.97 10.16
C LEU A 475 -0.41 28.77 9.67
N GLY A 476 -1.52 28.75 10.42
CA GLY A 476 -2.69 29.54 10.10
C GLY A 476 -2.39 31.05 10.03
N MET A 477 -1.66 31.56 11.04
CA MET A 477 -1.21 32.95 11.08
C MET A 477 -0.25 33.29 9.93
N ALA A 478 0.72 32.41 9.64
CA ALA A 478 1.68 32.61 8.55
C ALA A 478 0.99 32.63 7.18
N VAL A 479 0.06 31.73 6.95
CA VAL A 479 -0.73 31.69 5.70
C VAL A 479 -1.58 32.95 5.56
N ALA A 480 -2.19 33.46 6.65
CA ALA A 480 -2.91 34.74 6.63
C ALA A 480 -1.99 35.91 6.24
N MET A 481 -0.75 35.93 6.74
CA MET A 481 0.25 36.95 6.37
C MET A 481 0.68 36.85 4.91
N LEU A 482 0.88 35.61 4.39
CA LEU A 482 1.32 35.37 3.00
C LEU A 482 0.25 35.75 1.98
N VAL A 483 -1.03 35.60 2.32
CA VAL A 483 -2.13 35.76 1.36
C VAL A 483 -2.55 37.22 1.19
N GLY A 484 -2.47 38.05 2.26
CA GLY A 484 -2.93 39.43 2.21
C GLY A 484 -4.40 39.58 1.79
N GLU A 485 -4.92 40.80 1.80
CA GLU A 485 -6.36 41.01 1.51
C GLU A 485 -6.81 40.86 0.05
N LYS A 486 -5.92 40.74 -0.92
CA LYS A 486 -6.28 40.80 -2.35
C LYS A 486 -5.80 39.57 -3.17
N GLN A 487 -6.74 38.88 -3.84
CA GLN A 487 -6.61 38.14 -5.10
C GLN A 487 -6.20 36.67 -5.14
N ILE A 488 -6.01 35.91 -4.07
CA ILE A 488 -5.40 34.57 -4.23
C ILE A 488 -6.41 33.41 -4.34
N ALA A 489 -7.61 33.57 -3.82
CA ALA A 489 -8.63 32.48 -3.85
C ALA A 489 -9.01 32.04 -5.28
N THR A 490 -9.05 32.97 -6.23
CA THR A 490 -9.46 32.69 -7.62
C THR A 490 -8.38 32.00 -8.46
N LYS A 491 -7.11 32.34 -8.29
CA LYS A 491 -6.02 31.71 -9.05
C LYS A 491 -5.66 30.30 -8.59
N TYR A 492 -5.72 30.03 -7.29
CA TYR A 492 -5.45 28.69 -6.73
C TYR A 492 -6.54 27.68 -7.06
N VAL A 493 -7.79 28.11 -7.02
CA VAL A 493 -8.92 27.28 -7.49
C VAL A 493 -8.77 26.93 -8.97
N ALA A 494 -8.33 27.90 -9.78
CA ALA A 494 -8.03 27.66 -11.20
C ALA A 494 -6.82 26.73 -11.40
N LEU A 495 -5.77 26.84 -10.57
CA LEU A 495 -4.58 25.98 -10.64
C LEU A 495 -4.90 24.53 -10.21
N LEU A 496 -5.59 24.32 -9.08
CA LEU A 496 -6.00 22.97 -8.66
C LEU A 496 -6.98 22.34 -9.66
N LYS A 497 -7.94 23.12 -10.16
CA LYS A 497 -8.83 22.68 -11.23
C LYS A 497 -8.04 22.36 -12.50
N HIS A 498 -7.01 23.15 -12.82
CA HIS A 498 -6.14 22.92 -13.96
C HIS A 498 -5.26 21.67 -13.79
N ILE A 499 -4.70 21.43 -12.57
CA ILE A 499 -3.96 20.20 -12.26
C ILE A 499 -4.87 18.98 -12.30
N ALA A 500 -6.02 19.04 -11.64
CA ALA A 500 -6.99 17.93 -11.59
C ALA A 500 -7.58 17.60 -12.98
N THR A 501 -7.59 18.54 -13.92
CA THR A 501 -8.06 18.31 -15.30
C THR A 501 -6.94 18.04 -16.29
N ARG A 502 -5.68 17.95 -15.85
CA ARG A 502 -4.57 17.54 -16.72
C ARG A 502 -4.73 16.09 -17.18
N PRO A 503 -4.26 15.72 -18.37
CA PRO A 503 -4.30 14.34 -18.85
C PRO A 503 -3.67 13.35 -17.88
N LEU A 504 -2.54 13.73 -17.26
CA LEU A 504 -1.81 12.91 -16.30
C LEU A 504 -2.63 12.60 -15.02
N ALA A 505 -3.47 13.53 -14.57
CA ALA A 505 -4.31 13.30 -13.39
C ALA A 505 -5.33 12.17 -13.62
N TYR A 506 -5.94 12.09 -14.80
CA TYR A 506 -6.87 11.01 -15.11
C TYR A 506 -6.17 9.64 -15.22
N VAL A 507 -4.93 9.62 -15.70
CA VAL A 507 -4.10 8.40 -15.69
C VAL A 507 -3.78 7.98 -14.26
N LEU A 508 -3.42 8.93 -13.38
CA LEU A 508 -3.18 8.67 -11.96
C LEU A 508 -4.46 8.20 -11.25
N TYR A 509 -5.60 8.83 -11.53
CA TYR A 509 -6.89 8.38 -10.97
C TYR A 509 -7.22 6.94 -11.39
N LEU A 510 -6.92 6.58 -12.63
CA LEU A 510 -7.13 5.21 -13.11
C LEU A 510 -6.17 4.23 -12.43
N PHE A 511 -4.90 4.59 -12.28
CA PHE A 511 -3.93 3.79 -11.55
C PHE A 511 -4.37 3.54 -10.10
N ILE A 512 -4.75 4.59 -9.39
CA ILE A 512 -5.28 4.50 -8.03
C ILE A 512 -6.54 3.60 -8.00
N SER A 513 -7.44 3.74 -8.97
CA SER A 513 -8.67 2.94 -9.05
C SER A 513 -8.40 1.44 -9.12
N VAL A 514 -7.39 1.00 -9.87
CA VAL A 514 -7.00 -0.42 -9.95
C VAL A 514 -6.58 -0.94 -8.58
N PHE A 515 -5.76 -0.18 -7.86
CA PHE A 515 -5.30 -0.58 -6.52
C PHE A 515 -6.40 -0.49 -5.45
N VAL A 516 -7.33 0.47 -5.57
CA VAL A 516 -8.49 0.55 -4.66
C VAL A 516 -9.38 -0.69 -4.79
N VAL A 517 -9.63 -1.14 -6.02
CA VAL A 517 -10.55 -2.26 -6.27
C VAL A 517 -9.86 -3.61 -6.02
N TRP A 518 -8.63 -3.80 -6.46
CA TRP A 518 -7.97 -5.11 -6.53
C TRP A 518 -6.70 -5.24 -5.67
N GLY A 519 -6.29 -4.20 -4.93
CA GLY A 519 -5.03 -4.21 -4.17
C GLY A 519 -4.91 -5.31 -3.14
N GLY A 520 -6.04 -5.82 -2.63
CA GLY A 520 -6.06 -6.98 -1.74
C GLY A 520 -5.45 -8.26 -2.34
N SER A 521 -5.36 -8.35 -3.69
CA SER A 521 -4.73 -9.49 -4.35
C SER A 521 -3.25 -9.67 -3.96
N THR A 522 -2.54 -8.58 -3.66
CA THR A 522 -1.11 -8.65 -3.29
C THR A 522 -0.82 -9.39 -1.99
N GLN A 523 -1.85 -9.72 -1.22
CA GLN A 523 -1.74 -10.50 0.02
C GLN A 523 -1.96 -12.00 -0.18
N LEU A 524 -2.30 -12.43 -1.40
CA LEU A 524 -2.59 -13.81 -1.71
C LEU A 524 -1.30 -14.60 -1.94
N TYR A 525 -1.34 -15.88 -1.57
CA TYR A 525 -0.30 -16.86 -1.86
C TYR A 525 -0.52 -17.51 -3.23
N PHE A 526 0.40 -18.34 -3.69
CA PHE A 526 0.28 -19.13 -4.91
C PHE A 526 -0.79 -20.20 -4.80
N LEU A 527 -1.49 -20.51 -5.90
CA LEU A 527 -2.61 -21.44 -5.97
C LEU A 527 -2.50 -22.38 -7.17
N GLY A 528 -2.65 -23.66 -6.96
CA GLY A 528 -2.77 -24.67 -8.01
C GLY A 528 -1.78 -24.53 -9.18
N ASP A 529 -2.28 -24.18 -10.35
CA ASP A 529 -1.51 -24.03 -11.60
C ASP A 529 -0.38 -22.98 -11.52
N ASP A 530 -0.39 -22.07 -10.53
CA ASP A 530 0.70 -21.11 -10.35
C ASP A 530 2.02 -21.84 -10.12
N PHE A 531 2.00 -22.92 -9.34
CA PHE A 531 3.20 -23.75 -9.08
C PHE A 531 3.71 -24.45 -10.35
N THR A 532 2.83 -24.80 -11.27
CA THR A 532 3.23 -25.38 -12.58
C THR A 532 4.02 -24.36 -13.40
N TRP A 533 3.57 -23.11 -13.48
CA TRP A 533 4.30 -22.04 -14.14
C TRP A 533 5.64 -21.74 -13.47
N LEU A 534 5.66 -21.71 -12.13
CA LEU A 534 6.85 -21.42 -11.35
C LEU A 534 7.90 -22.55 -11.48
N ARG A 535 7.46 -23.83 -11.46
CA ARG A 535 8.34 -24.97 -11.69
C ARG A 535 8.94 -24.91 -13.09
N TRP A 536 8.11 -24.72 -14.09
CA TRP A 536 8.57 -24.59 -15.46
C TRP A 536 9.59 -23.44 -15.61
N ALA A 537 9.35 -22.28 -14.99
CA ALA A 537 10.28 -21.15 -14.99
C ALA A 537 11.59 -21.47 -14.24
N ALA A 538 11.52 -22.22 -13.14
CA ALA A 538 12.69 -22.62 -12.35
C ALA A 538 13.58 -23.66 -13.06
N GLU A 539 12.99 -24.52 -13.91
CA GLU A 539 13.72 -25.52 -14.72
C GLU A 539 14.30 -24.92 -16.01
N SER A 540 13.89 -23.69 -16.38
CA SER A 540 14.32 -23.02 -17.63
C SER A 540 15.56 -22.17 -17.43
N ASN A 541 16.38 -22.08 -18.47
CA ASN A 541 17.56 -21.22 -18.56
C ASN A 541 17.41 -20.20 -19.69
N ILE A 542 18.30 -19.22 -19.76
CA ILE A 542 18.30 -18.20 -20.82
C ILE A 542 18.50 -18.80 -22.22
N SER A 543 19.23 -19.93 -22.32
CA SER A 543 19.41 -20.70 -23.56
C SER A 543 18.10 -21.31 -24.08
N ASP A 544 17.12 -21.52 -23.22
CA ASP A 544 15.85 -22.15 -23.55
C ASP A 544 14.81 -21.16 -24.09
N VAL A 545 15.09 -19.85 -24.11
CA VAL A 545 14.15 -18.84 -24.58
C VAL A 545 13.68 -19.11 -26.04
N GLY A 546 14.55 -19.63 -26.91
CA GLY A 546 14.18 -20.07 -28.25
C GLY A 546 13.17 -21.22 -28.24
N ARG A 547 13.34 -22.17 -27.31
CA ARG A 547 12.48 -23.37 -27.15
C ARG A 547 11.07 -22.97 -26.68
N PHE A 548 10.89 -21.82 -26.01
CA PHE A 548 9.56 -21.33 -25.62
C PHE A 548 8.63 -21.14 -26.81
N PHE A 549 9.20 -20.84 -28.00
CA PHE A 549 8.48 -20.63 -29.24
C PHE A 549 8.39 -21.89 -30.11
N THR A 550 9.17 -22.91 -29.84
CA THR A 550 9.21 -24.13 -30.66
C THR A 550 8.65 -25.37 -29.95
N GLU A 551 8.28 -25.26 -28.67
CA GLU A 551 7.74 -26.36 -27.88
C GLU A 551 6.41 -25.98 -27.24
N SER A 552 5.42 -26.89 -27.31
CA SER A 552 4.11 -26.77 -26.67
C SER A 552 3.99 -27.69 -25.44
N GLN A 553 3.00 -27.43 -24.59
CA GLN A 553 2.57 -28.33 -23.52
C GLN A 553 1.20 -28.90 -23.85
N GLY A 554 1.18 -30.06 -24.49
CA GLY A 554 -0.06 -30.63 -25.00
C GLY A 554 -0.70 -29.69 -26.05
N PHE A 555 -1.93 -29.23 -25.81
CA PHE A 555 -2.59 -28.26 -26.68
C PHE A 555 -2.33 -26.79 -26.35
N TRP A 556 -1.66 -26.50 -25.21
CA TRP A 556 -1.32 -25.13 -24.79
C TRP A 556 -0.06 -24.65 -25.50
N TYR A 557 -0.22 -23.60 -26.33
CA TYR A 557 0.89 -22.95 -27.02
C TYR A 557 0.95 -21.47 -26.65
N ARG A 558 1.70 -21.14 -25.60
CA ARG A 558 1.74 -19.80 -24.95
C ARG A 558 3.17 -19.31 -24.71
N PRO A 559 3.93 -18.97 -25.75
CA PRO A 559 5.32 -18.51 -25.62
C PRO A 559 5.50 -17.28 -24.74
N ILE A 560 4.62 -16.28 -24.86
CA ILE A 560 4.73 -15.00 -24.10
C ILE A 560 4.54 -15.19 -22.59
N PRO A 561 3.53 -15.91 -22.07
CA PRO A 561 3.48 -16.27 -20.67
C PRO A 561 4.72 -17.04 -20.18
N LYS A 562 5.28 -17.95 -20.97
CA LYS A 562 6.53 -18.64 -20.66
C LYS A 562 7.66 -17.63 -20.40
N LEU A 563 7.87 -16.70 -21.32
CA LEU A 563 8.87 -15.65 -21.20
C LEU A 563 8.58 -14.72 -20.00
N TRP A 564 7.31 -14.40 -19.75
CA TRP A 564 6.86 -13.56 -18.66
C TRP A 564 7.16 -14.18 -17.30
N TYR A 565 6.73 -15.44 -17.07
CA TYR A 565 6.98 -16.13 -15.81
C TYR A 565 8.46 -16.41 -15.58
N TYR A 566 9.21 -16.78 -16.65
CA TYR A 566 10.65 -16.91 -16.57
C TYR A 566 11.32 -15.61 -16.11
N THR A 567 10.95 -14.48 -16.69
CA THR A 567 11.51 -13.17 -16.32
C THR A 567 11.16 -12.80 -14.87
N LEU A 568 9.89 -12.97 -14.48
CA LEU A 568 9.48 -12.67 -13.10
C LEU A 568 10.19 -13.58 -12.11
N PHE A 569 10.23 -14.89 -12.36
CA PHE A 569 10.88 -15.85 -11.47
C PHE A 569 12.37 -15.56 -11.31
N SER A 570 13.07 -15.24 -12.38
CA SER A 570 14.50 -14.92 -12.36
C SER A 570 14.83 -13.68 -11.52
N VAL A 571 13.89 -12.70 -11.44
CA VAL A 571 14.10 -11.43 -10.72
C VAL A 571 13.59 -11.49 -9.28
N VAL A 572 12.40 -12.09 -9.06
CA VAL A 572 11.71 -11.96 -7.77
C VAL A 572 11.48 -13.29 -7.05
N TRP A 573 11.88 -14.41 -7.66
CA TRP A 573 11.78 -15.74 -7.07
C TRP A 573 10.33 -16.06 -6.65
N LEU A 574 10.15 -16.71 -5.50
CA LEU A 574 8.85 -17.11 -4.94
C LEU A 574 8.25 -16.02 -4.04
N LYS A 575 8.09 -14.78 -4.54
CA LYS A 575 7.44 -13.67 -3.81
C LYS A 575 6.06 -13.36 -4.40
N PRO A 576 4.95 -13.93 -3.89
CA PRO A 576 3.61 -13.85 -4.51
C PRO A 576 3.15 -12.41 -4.74
N ALA A 577 3.40 -11.51 -3.78
CA ALA A 577 2.97 -10.11 -3.84
C ALA A 577 3.41 -9.39 -5.13
N ILE A 578 4.59 -9.72 -5.66
CA ILE A 578 5.11 -9.07 -6.88
C ILE A 578 4.43 -9.65 -8.13
N TYR A 579 4.10 -10.93 -8.14
CA TYR A 579 3.31 -11.53 -9.23
C TYR A 579 1.91 -10.92 -9.29
N HIS A 580 1.25 -10.75 -8.14
CA HIS A 580 -0.04 -10.05 -8.09
C HIS A 580 0.08 -8.57 -8.48
N ALA A 581 1.14 -7.86 -8.06
CA ALA A 581 1.39 -6.49 -8.52
C ALA A 581 1.56 -6.43 -10.04
N ALA A 582 2.19 -7.43 -10.65
CA ALA A 582 2.30 -7.54 -12.11
C ALA A 582 0.92 -7.73 -12.77
N SER A 583 0.00 -8.53 -12.18
CA SER A 583 -1.40 -8.63 -12.63
C SER A 583 -2.09 -7.27 -12.61
N LEU A 584 -1.94 -6.51 -11.51
CA LEU A 584 -2.52 -5.16 -11.39
C LEU A 584 -1.95 -4.19 -12.41
N PHE A 585 -0.66 -4.29 -12.71
CA PHE A 585 -0.01 -3.47 -13.73
C PHE A 585 -0.56 -3.78 -15.15
N LEU A 586 -0.77 -5.04 -15.48
CA LEU A 586 -1.37 -5.46 -16.76
C LEU A 586 -2.82 -4.99 -16.87
N LEU A 587 -3.61 -5.12 -15.79
CA LEU A 587 -4.98 -4.60 -15.74
C LEU A 587 -5.01 -3.09 -15.90
N PHE A 588 -4.11 -2.36 -15.23
CA PHE A 588 -3.95 -0.92 -15.41
C PHE A 588 -3.61 -0.56 -16.86
N GLY A 589 -2.66 -1.27 -17.47
CA GLY A 589 -2.27 -1.05 -18.87
C GLY A 589 -3.43 -1.24 -19.85
N THR A 590 -4.21 -2.32 -19.70
CA THR A 590 -5.42 -2.55 -20.48
C THR A 590 -6.43 -1.42 -20.31
N SER A 591 -6.69 -1.02 -19.06
CA SER A 591 -7.62 0.07 -18.71
C SER A 591 -7.14 1.42 -19.25
N PHE A 592 -5.83 1.65 -19.25
CA PHE A 592 -5.21 2.84 -19.82
C PHE A 592 -5.49 2.93 -21.34
N PHE A 593 -5.35 1.83 -22.07
CA PHE A 593 -5.67 1.82 -23.50
C PHE A 593 -7.17 2.00 -23.74
N ILE A 594 -8.05 1.43 -22.90
CA ILE A 594 -9.50 1.70 -22.96
C ILE A 594 -9.77 3.20 -22.79
N TYR A 595 -9.16 3.82 -21.76
CA TYR A 595 -9.27 5.27 -21.53
C TYR A 595 -8.81 6.08 -22.74
N ARG A 596 -7.67 5.72 -23.33
CA ARG A 596 -7.12 6.42 -24.51
C ARG A 596 -8.02 6.26 -25.72
N ILE A 597 -8.54 5.06 -26.00
CA ILE A 597 -9.43 4.78 -27.11
C ILE A 597 -10.76 5.54 -26.94
N LEU A 598 -11.35 5.51 -25.75
CA LEU A 598 -12.54 6.29 -25.43
C LEU A 598 -12.31 7.79 -25.60
N LEU A 599 -11.14 8.28 -25.18
CA LEU A 599 -10.79 9.70 -25.33
C LEU A 599 -10.68 10.13 -26.80
N LEU A 600 -10.13 9.27 -27.67
CA LEU A 600 -10.10 9.50 -29.12
C LEU A 600 -11.51 9.59 -29.71
N GLN A 601 -12.47 8.80 -29.21
CA GLN A 601 -13.83 8.71 -29.72
C GLN A 601 -14.76 9.82 -29.19
N ILE A 602 -14.73 10.03 -27.88
CA ILE A 602 -15.70 10.88 -27.16
C ILE A 602 -15.18 12.31 -26.99
N LYS A 603 -13.85 12.48 -26.96
CA LYS A 603 -13.13 13.75 -26.70
C LYS A 603 -13.46 14.39 -25.34
N GLN A 604 -13.99 13.61 -24.39
CA GLN A 604 -14.31 14.04 -23.01
C GLN A 604 -13.60 13.12 -21.99
N ARG A 605 -12.67 13.68 -21.22
CA ARG A 605 -11.81 12.93 -20.28
C ARG A 605 -12.58 12.21 -19.19
N THR A 606 -13.60 12.85 -18.63
CA THR A 606 -14.41 12.29 -17.54
C THR A 606 -15.17 11.04 -18.00
N PHE A 607 -15.86 11.09 -19.14
CA PHE A 607 -16.56 9.91 -19.70
C PHE A 607 -15.58 8.79 -20.07
N ALA A 608 -14.43 9.13 -20.63
CA ALA A 608 -13.40 8.16 -20.96
C ALA A 608 -12.85 7.47 -19.70
N TRP A 609 -12.64 8.23 -18.62
CA TRP A 609 -12.20 7.69 -17.33
C TRP A 609 -13.27 6.81 -16.67
N ILE A 610 -14.54 7.28 -16.64
CA ILE A 610 -15.65 6.48 -16.10
C ILE A 610 -15.74 5.13 -16.84
N GLY A 611 -15.62 5.13 -18.17
CA GLY A 611 -15.62 3.90 -18.95
C GLY A 611 -14.48 2.94 -18.58
N ALA A 612 -13.27 3.45 -18.46
CA ALA A 612 -12.15 2.64 -18.03
C ALA A 612 -12.33 2.13 -16.58
N PHE A 613 -12.92 2.93 -15.69
CA PHE A 613 -13.21 2.54 -14.31
C PHE A 613 -14.33 1.49 -14.23
N VAL A 614 -15.38 1.58 -15.05
CA VAL A 614 -16.41 0.54 -15.17
C VAL A 614 -15.80 -0.81 -15.56
N PHE A 615 -14.82 -0.83 -16.45
CA PHE A 615 -14.07 -2.04 -16.79
C PHE A 615 -13.25 -2.56 -15.59
N VAL A 616 -12.52 -1.68 -14.92
CA VAL A 616 -11.72 -2.04 -13.73
C VAL A 616 -12.60 -2.62 -12.62
N ALA A 617 -13.77 -2.04 -12.38
CA ALA A 617 -14.66 -2.45 -11.30
C ALA A 617 -15.42 -3.76 -11.55
N ALA A 618 -15.40 -4.31 -12.77
CA ALA A 618 -16.17 -5.50 -13.12
C ALA A 618 -15.70 -6.73 -12.34
N SER A 619 -16.54 -7.24 -11.43
CA SER A 619 -16.25 -8.36 -10.53
C SER A 619 -15.99 -9.69 -11.26
N ILE A 620 -16.50 -9.83 -12.47
CA ILE A 620 -16.28 -11.01 -13.32
C ILE A 620 -14.80 -11.23 -13.69
N HIS A 621 -13.94 -10.24 -13.49
CA HIS A 621 -12.50 -10.34 -13.76
C HIS A 621 -11.70 -11.01 -12.64
N HIS A 622 -12.37 -11.50 -11.58
CA HIS A 622 -11.68 -12.01 -10.39
C HIS A 622 -10.70 -13.16 -10.70
N GLU A 623 -11.07 -14.13 -11.53
CA GLU A 623 -10.16 -15.22 -11.92
C GLU A 623 -8.91 -14.70 -12.65
N ASN A 624 -9.05 -13.66 -13.48
CA ASN A 624 -7.92 -13.08 -14.21
C ASN A 624 -6.96 -12.29 -13.32
N VAL A 625 -7.47 -11.69 -12.22
CA VAL A 625 -6.71 -10.76 -11.37
C VAL A 625 -6.20 -11.43 -10.10
N TYR A 626 -7.04 -12.22 -9.39
CA TYR A 626 -6.66 -12.89 -8.16
C TYR A 626 -5.83 -14.15 -8.39
N TRP A 627 -5.99 -14.81 -9.54
CA TRP A 627 -5.20 -16.00 -9.89
C TRP A 627 -4.00 -15.63 -10.76
N ILE A 628 -2.80 -15.95 -10.31
CA ILE A 628 -1.57 -15.58 -11.05
C ILE A 628 -1.54 -16.25 -12.43
N SER A 629 -1.98 -17.51 -12.56
CA SER A 629 -2.10 -18.21 -13.85
C SER A 629 -3.04 -17.52 -14.84
N GLY A 630 -3.95 -16.67 -14.35
CA GLY A 630 -4.80 -15.79 -15.16
C GLY A 630 -4.05 -14.68 -15.90
N GLN A 631 -2.78 -14.42 -15.59
CA GLN A 631 -1.97 -13.39 -16.26
C GLN A 631 -1.84 -13.61 -17.76
N SER A 632 -1.95 -14.86 -18.23
CA SER A 632 -1.97 -15.16 -19.65
C SER A 632 -3.04 -14.38 -20.42
N SER A 633 -4.25 -14.24 -19.84
CA SER A 633 -5.34 -13.47 -20.43
C SER A 633 -5.17 -11.96 -20.22
N LEU A 634 -4.57 -11.52 -19.10
CA LEU A 634 -4.22 -10.11 -18.86
C LEU A 634 -3.19 -9.62 -19.88
N LEU A 635 -2.13 -10.41 -20.14
CA LEU A 635 -1.13 -10.14 -21.19
C LEU A 635 -1.79 -10.04 -22.58
N ALA A 636 -2.66 -10.99 -22.91
CA ALA A 636 -3.36 -11.00 -24.18
C ALA A 636 -4.23 -9.75 -24.37
N GLY A 637 -4.98 -9.36 -23.36
CA GLY A 637 -5.81 -8.15 -23.37
C GLY A 637 -4.98 -6.87 -23.46
N PHE A 638 -3.88 -6.80 -22.72
CA PHE A 638 -2.95 -5.67 -22.77
C PHE A 638 -2.38 -5.47 -24.17
N PHE A 639 -1.83 -6.51 -24.81
CA PHE A 639 -1.27 -6.42 -26.15
C PHE A 639 -2.32 -6.15 -27.21
N LEU A 640 -3.50 -6.77 -27.10
CA LEU A 640 -4.62 -6.53 -28.04
C LEU A 640 -5.05 -5.07 -28.00
N MET A 641 -5.24 -4.51 -26.79
CA MET A 641 -5.68 -3.12 -26.64
C MET A 641 -4.61 -2.11 -27.03
N ALA A 642 -3.35 -2.44 -26.82
CA ALA A 642 -2.23 -1.68 -27.33
C ALA A 642 -2.22 -1.66 -28.88
N ALA A 643 -2.43 -2.82 -29.52
CA ALA A 643 -2.52 -2.93 -30.99
C ALA A 643 -3.67 -2.10 -31.56
N VAL A 644 -4.87 -2.22 -30.96
CA VAL A 644 -6.05 -1.42 -31.35
C VAL A 644 -5.78 0.07 -31.18
N TYR A 645 -5.19 0.49 -30.04
CA TYR A 645 -4.88 1.88 -29.79
C TYR A 645 -3.88 2.44 -30.82
N VAL A 646 -2.74 1.74 -31.02
CA VAL A 646 -1.72 2.15 -32.00
C VAL A 646 -2.34 2.23 -33.40
N GLN A 647 -3.17 1.29 -33.75
CA GLN A 647 -3.85 1.28 -35.06
C GLN A 647 -4.80 2.47 -35.23
N MET A 648 -5.53 2.85 -34.19
CA MET A 648 -6.50 3.95 -34.21
C MET A 648 -5.88 5.34 -34.09
N GLU A 649 -4.70 5.47 -33.45
CA GLU A 649 -4.05 6.77 -33.26
C GLU A 649 -3.36 7.24 -34.54
N SER A 650 -3.90 8.31 -35.15
CA SER A 650 -3.35 8.89 -36.37
C SER A 650 -2.58 10.19 -36.15
N ASP A 651 -2.74 10.90 -34.98
CA ASP A 651 -2.56 12.36 -35.04
C ASP A 651 -1.50 12.98 -34.14
N VAL A 652 -0.98 12.34 -33.06
CA VAL A 652 -0.06 13.02 -32.15
C VAL A 652 1.30 12.34 -32.01
N PHE A 653 1.31 11.07 -31.67
CA PHE A 653 2.55 10.34 -31.39
C PHE A 653 3.18 9.73 -32.66
N PHE A 654 2.34 9.25 -33.59
CA PHE A 654 2.75 8.55 -34.81
C PHE A 654 2.73 9.42 -36.05
N LYS A 655 2.49 10.74 -35.95
CA LYS A 655 2.40 11.66 -37.10
C LYS A 655 3.66 11.70 -37.97
N ARG A 656 4.81 11.42 -37.37
CA ARG A 656 6.13 11.38 -38.03
C ARG A 656 6.62 9.97 -38.35
N VAL A 657 5.87 8.92 -37.93
CA VAL A 657 6.26 7.53 -38.12
C VAL A 657 5.70 7.01 -39.44
N PRO A 658 6.53 6.41 -40.31
CA PRO A 658 6.06 5.81 -41.57
C PRO A 658 5.00 4.76 -41.31
N GLN A 659 4.01 4.66 -42.24
CA GLN A 659 2.89 3.71 -42.08
C GLN A 659 3.34 2.24 -41.97
N TRP A 660 4.40 1.86 -42.70
CA TRP A 660 4.95 0.51 -42.63
C TRP A 660 5.51 0.17 -41.22
N LEU A 661 6.18 1.15 -40.59
CA LEU A 661 6.73 0.93 -39.22
C LEU A 661 5.59 0.82 -38.17
N LYS A 662 4.54 1.65 -38.34
CA LYS A 662 3.32 1.53 -37.53
C LYS A 662 2.67 0.15 -37.72
N ALA A 663 2.58 -0.35 -38.95
CA ALA A 663 2.05 -1.66 -39.27
C ALA A 663 2.87 -2.78 -38.61
N ILE A 664 4.19 -2.68 -38.60
CA ILE A 664 5.07 -3.64 -37.89
C ILE A 664 4.77 -3.65 -36.39
N VAL A 665 4.64 -2.48 -35.75
CA VAL A 665 4.32 -2.41 -34.31
C VAL A 665 2.96 -3.04 -34.02
N VAL A 666 1.94 -2.76 -34.82
CA VAL A 666 0.61 -3.38 -34.72
C VAL A 666 0.69 -4.89 -34.88
N TRP A 667 1.46 -5.35 -35.88
CA TRP A 667 1.69 -6.76 -36.14
C TRP A 667 2.36 -7.46 -34.93
N MET A 668 3.44 -6.87 -34.39
CA MET A 668 4.16 -7.41 -33.21
C MET A 668 3.23 -7.47 -31.99
N LEU A 669 2.44 -6.45 -31.73
CA LEU A 669 1.49 -6.43 -30.61
C LEU A 669 0.35 -7.44 -30.80
N THR A 670 -0.13 -7.60 -32.03
CA THR A 670 -1.18 -8.57 -32.35
C THR A 670 -0.70 -10.00 -32.18
N ILE A 671 0.51 -10.32 -32.66
CA ILE A 671 1.09 -11.67 -32.52
C ILE A 671 1.46 -11.96 -31.04
N ALA A 672 1.92 -10.95 -30.31
CA ALA A 672 2.15 -11.08 -28.86
C ALA A 672 0.84 -11.40 -28.11
N SER A 673 -0.29 -10.79 -28.48
CA SER A 673 -1.59 -11.15 -27.94
C SER A 673 -1.96 -12.60 -28.25
N MET A 674 -1.75 -13.08 -29.47
CA MET A 674 -2.00 -14.47 -29.88
C MET A 674 -1.12 -15.47 -29.12
N PHE A 675 0.15 -15.14 -28.92
CA PHE A 675 1.10 -15.96 -28.18
C PHE A 675 0.91 -15.92 -26.67
N SER A 676 0.06 -15.02 -26.18
CA SER A 676 -0.27 -14.93 -24.76
C SER A 676 -1.41 -15.85 -24.36
N TYR A 677 -2.40 -16.06 -25.23
CA TYR A 677 -3.59 -16.85 -24.90
C TYR A 677 -4.21 -17.49 -26.15
N ASP A 678 -4.47 -18.79 -26.11
CA ASP A 678 -4.88 -19.57 -27.30
C ASP A 678 -6.13 -19.04 -28.00
N GLY A 679 -7.11 -18.52 -27.23
CA GLY A 679 -8.31 -17.92 -27.77
C GLY A 679 -8.09 -16.65 -28.59
N MET A 680 -6.89 -16.08 -28.57
CA MET A 680 -6.56 -14.83 -29.28
C MET A 680 -6.22 -15.03 -30.77
N ILE A 681 -6.42 -16.20 -31.32
CA ILE A 681 -6.43 -16.39 -32.79
C ILE A 681 -7.39 -15.42 -33.51
N ILE A 682 -8.37 -14.89 -32.77
CA ILE A 682 -9.33 -13.87 -33.27
C ILE A 682 -8.76 -12.42 -33.22
N ALA A 683 -7.65 -12.16 -32.51
CA ALA A 683 -7.11 -10.81 -32.35
C ALA A 683 -6.84 -10.09 -33.68
N PRO A 684 -6.24 -10.72 -34.70
CA PRO A 684 -6.04 -10.10 -36.03
C PRO A 684 -7.35 -9.67 -36.70
N VAL A 685 -8.40 -10.49 -36.53
CA VAL A 685 -9.73 -10.19 -37.08
C VAL A 685 -10.32 -8.96 -36.42
N VAL A 686 -10.27 -8.89 -35.09
CA VAL A 686 -10.77 -7.76 -34.30
C VAL A 686 -10.02 -6.46 -34.65
N VAL A 687 -8.67 -6.51 -34.67
CA VAL A 687 -7.84 -5.33 -35.02
C VAL A 687 -8.16 -4.85 -36.43
N THR A 688 -8.28 -5.75 -37.39
CA THR A 688 -8.62 -5.42 -38.79
C THR A 688 -10.03 -4.86 -38.89
N LEU A 689 -11.01 -5.47 -38.25
CA LEU A 689 -12.40 -5.03 -38.21
C LEU A 689 -12.54 -3.58 -37.75
N ILE A 690 -11.94 -3.26 -36.60
CA ILE A 690 -11.98 -1.90 -36.04
C ILE A 690 -11.29 -0.90 -36.97
N SER A 691 -10.19 -1.30 -37.57
CA SER A 691 -9.43 -0.47 -38.52
C SER A 691 -10.20 -0.18 -39.80
N PHE A 692 -10.85 -1.18 -40.37
CA PHE A 692 -11.62 -1.07 -41.59
C PHE A 692 -12.73 -0.02 -41.53
N PHE A 693 -13.39 0.08 -40.38
CA PHE A 693 -14.49 1.04 -40.23
C PHE A 693 -14.03 2.45 -39.81
N LYS A 694 -12.77 2.62 -39.35
CA LYS A 694 -12.27 3.88 -38.80
C LYS A 694 -11.31 4.63 -39.72
N GLN A 695 -10.58 3.96 -40.58
CA GLN A 695 -9.52 4.55 -41.40
C GLN A 695 -9.82 4.47 -42.90
N LYS A 696 -9.17 5.33 -43.69
CA LYS A 696 -9.14 5.18 -45.15
C LYS A 696 -8.58 3.80 -45.51
N LYS A 697 -9.21 3.12 -46.46
CA LYS A 697 -8.82 1.79 -46.93
C LYS A 697 -7.36 1.82 -47.42
N SER A 698 -6.45 1.30 -46.58
CA SER A 698 -5.03 1.16 -46.93
C SER A 698 -4.68 -0.33 -46.86
N VAL A 699 -3.74 -0.79 -47.67
CA VAL A 699 -3.23 -2.17 -47.63
C VAL A 699 -2.74 -2.52 -46.21
N TRP A 700 -2.16 -1.57 -45.50
CA TRP A 700 -1.66 -1.73 -44.12
C TRP A 700 -2.76 -2.04 -43.11
N THR A 701 -4.03 -1.79 -43.42
CA THR A 701 -5.19 -2.14 -42.57
C THR A 701 -5.36 -3.66 -42.42
N TYR A 702 -4.99 -4.42 -43.44
CA TYR A 702 -5.19 -5.87 -43.51
C TYR A 702 -3.98 -6.68 -43.08
N THR A 703 -2.83 -6.03 -42.84
CA THR A 703 -1.59 -6.72 -42.46
C THR A 703 -1.71 -7.53 -41.15
N PRO A 704 -2.54 -7.17 -40.12
CA PRO A 704 -2.70 -8.00 -38.92
C PRO A 704 -3.19 -9.42 -39.24
N LEU A 705 -3.97 -9.62 -40.32
CA LEU A 705 -4.45 -10.95 -40.69
C LEU A 705 -3.32 -11.93 -41.05
N LEU A 706 -2.16 -11.42 -41.49
CA LEU A 706 -0.96 -12.23 -41.74
C LEU A 706 -0.42 -12.88 -40.45
N CYS A 707 -0.82 -12.42 -39.27
CA CYS A 707 -0.46 -13.08 -38.00
C CYS A 707 -1.07 -14.48 -37.90
N ILE A 708 -2.24 -14.75 -38.52
CA ILE A 708 -2.93 -16.03 -38.45
C ILE A 708 -2.09 -17.18 -39.03
N PRO A 709 -1.66 -17.13 -40.28
CA PRO A 709 -0.84 -18.19 -40.85
C PRO A 709 0.51 -18.34 -40.11
N VAL A 710 1.12 -17.23 -39.70
CA VAL A 710 2.37 -17.29 -38.89
C VAL A 710 2.14 -18.04 -37.60
N TYR A 711 1.08 -17.71 -36.84
CA TYR A 711 0.73 -18.38 -35.58
C TYR A 711 0.47 -19.88 -35.80
N LEU A 712 -0.28 -20.24 -36.85
CA LEU A 712 -0.63 -21.63 -37.14
C LEU A 712 0.60 -22.45 -37.52
N LEU A 713 1.50 -21.88 -38.33
CA LEU A 713 2.77 -22.53 -38.69
C LEU A 713 3.67 -22.74 -37.44
N MET A 714 3.81 -21.74 -36.59
CA MET A 714 4.61 -21.86 -35.35
C MET A 714 3.98 -22.85 -34.38
N ARG A 715 2.63 -22.83 -34.24
CA ARG A 715 1.91 -23.78 -33.41
C ARG A 715 2.10 -25.22 -33.91
N GLN A 716 2.07 -25.43 -35.21
CA GLN A 716 2.30 -26.74 -35.84
C GLN A 716 3.76 -27.18 -35.63
N SER A 717 4.74 -26.29 -35.82
CA SER A 717 6.17 -26.62 -35.59
C SER A 717 6.44 -26.94 -34.13
N ALA A 718 5.69 -26.38 -33.20
CA ALA A 718 5.75 -26.67 -31.76
C ALA A 718 5.00 -27.97 -31.39
N MET A 719 4.48 -28.74 -32.36
CA MET A 719 3.73 -29.99 -32.16
C MET A 719 2.55 -29.86 -31.18
N ALA A 720 1.89 -28.71 -31.16
CA ALA A 720 0.75 -28.47 -30.27
C ALA A 720 -0.47 -29.32 -30.72
N LEU A 721 -0.98 -30.11 -29.78
CA LEU A 721 -2.14 -30.97 -30.01
C LEU A 721 -3.41 -30.16 -30.32
N ALA A 722 -4.40 -30.81 -30.91
CA ALA A 722 -5.73 -30.24 -31.06
C ALA A 722 -6.42 -30.14 -29.67
N PRO A 723 -7.21 -29.08 -29.42
CA PRO A 723 -7.97 -28.98 -28.19
C PRO A 723 -8.92 -30.17 -28.00
N SER A 724 -8.92 -30.80 -26.83
CA SER A 724 -9.70 -31.97 -26.48
C SER A 724 -10.44 -31.80 -25.16
N GLY A 725 -11.31 -32.73 -24.79
CA GLY A 725 -12.08 -32.69 -23.57
C GLY A 725 -13.04 -31.48 -23.52
N ASP A 726 -12.98 -30.73 -22.43
CA ASP A 726 -13.83 -29.56 -22.21
C ASP A 726 -13.48 -28.37 -23.11
N TYR A 727 -12.31 -28.39 -23.73
CA TYR A 727 -11.84 -27.36 -24.67
C TYR A 727 -12.12 -27.74 -26.13
N GLY A 728 -12.71 -28.93 -26.38
CA GLY A 728 -13.09 -29.40 -27.70
C GLY A 728 -14.47 -28.89 -28.14
N TYR A 729 -14.60 -28.60 -29.44
CA TYR A 729 -15.90 -28.20 -30.00
C TYR A 729 -16.71 -29.43 -30.40
N LYS A 730 -17.96 -29.50 -29.88
CA LYS A 730 -18.94 -30.55 -30.28
C LYS A 730 -19.88 -29.96 -31.32
N ILE A 731 -19.85 -30.46 -32.56
CA ILE A 731 -20.67 -29.97 -33.67
C ILE A 731 -22.16 -29.99 -33.34
N SER A 732 -22.62 -31.05 -32.64
CA SER A 732 -24.04 -31.25 -32.27
C SER A 732 -24.59 -30.14 -31.34
N THR A 733 -23.76 -29.47 -30.58
CA THR A 733 -24.17 -28.43 -29.63
C THR A 733 -23.59 -27.07 -29.94
N PHE A 734 -22.85 -26.92 -31.05
CA PHE A 734 -22.10 -25.71 -31.39
C PHE A 734 -22.95 -24.44 -31.34
N PHE A 735 -24.07 -24.41 -32.09
CA PHE A 735 -24.93 -23.23 -32.18
C PHE A 735 -25.65 -22.93 -30.85
N ILE A 736 -26.13 -23.95 -30.15
CA ILE A 736 -26.83 -23.80 -28.88
C ILE A 736 -25.86 -23.23 -27.82
N ASN A 737 -24.67 -23.81 -27.70
CA ASN A 737 -23.64 -23.33 -26.79
C ASN A 737 -23.25 -21.90 -27.14
N THR A 738 -23.05 -21.56 -28.41
CA THR A 738 -22.65 -20.21 -28.83
C THR A 738 -23.66 -19.16 -28.38
N ILE A 739 -24.95 -19.37 -28.65
CA ILE A 739 -26.00 -18.40 -28.27
C ILE A 739 -26.15 -18.35 -26.74
N SER A 740 -26.25 -19.51 -26.09
CA SER A 740 -26.43 -19.60 -24.65
C SER A 740 -25.24 -18.98 -23.90
N ASN A 741 -24.00 -19.28 -24.29
CA ASN A 741 -22.81 -18.75 -23.64
C ASN A 741 -22.67 -17.24 -23.86
N LEU A 742 -22.99 -16.75 -25.08
CA LEU A 742 -22.95 -15.30 -25.35
C LEU A 742 -23.92 -14.53 -24.46
N LEU A 743 -25.15 -15.04 -24.28
CA LEU A 743 -26.15 -14.44 -23.39
C LEU A 743 -25.72 -14.54 -21.92
N GLY A 744 -25.24 -15.71 -21.50
CA GLY A 744 -24.76 -15.94 -20.13
C GLY A 744 -23.57 -15.05 -19.77
N TYR A 745 -22.58 -14.92 -20.65
CA TYR A 745 -21.44 -14.02 -20.43
C TYR A 745 -21.84 -12.53 -20.45
N THR A 746 -22.81 -12.15 -21.27
CA THR A 746 -23.36 -10.79 -21.24
C THR A 746 -24.05 -10.51 -19.90
N ALA A 747 -24.86 -11.45 -19.41
CA ALA A 747 -25.53 -11.33 -18.12
C ALA A 747 -24.55 -11.31 -16.96
N SER A 748 -23.50 -12.14 -17.01
CA SER A 748 -22.48 -12.21 -15.96
C SER A 748 -21.62 -10.95 -15.85
N PHE A 749 -21.39 -10.23 -16.95
CA PHE A 749 -20.72 -8.93 -16.89
C PHE A 749 -21.48 -7.91 -16.02
N PHE A 750 -22.81 -7.95 -16.04
CA PHE A 750 -23.63 -7.04 -15.23
C PHE A 750 -23.89 -7.57 -13.79
N GLY A 751 -24.09 -8.87 -13.64
CA GLY A 751 -24.51 -9.49 -12.39
C GLY A 751 -23.41 -10.20 -11.60
N GLY A 752 -22.20 -10.29 -12.16
CA GLY A 752 -21.05 -10.94 -11.51
C GLY A 752 -20.99 -12.47 -11.70
N PRO A 753 -20.00 -13.16 -11.06
CA PRO A 753 -19.74 -14.60 -11.22
C PRO A 753 -20.89 -15.52 -10.82
N ALA A 754 -21.68 -15.14 -9.83
CA ALA A 754 -22.86 -15.92 -9.41
C ALA A 754 -23.86 -16.19 -10.56
N VAL A 755 -23.87 -15.31 -11.56
CA VAL A 755 -24.72 -15.50 -12.76
C VAL A 755 -24.21 -16.68 -13.58
N VAL A 756 -22.90 -16.88 -13.71
CA VAL A 756 -22.31 -17.98 -14.50
C VAL A 756 -22.75 -19.32 -13.94
N GLU A 757 -22.68 -19.49 -12.64
CA GLU A 757 -23.08 -20.73 -11.98
C GLU A 757 -24.58 -21.03 -12.19
N LYS A 758 -25.45 -20.04 -11.89
CA LYS A 758 -26.91 -20.17 -12.06
C LYS A 758 -27.27 -20.41 -13.53
N TRP A 759 -26.59 -19.75 -14.46
CA TRP A 759 -26.81 -19.93 -15.88
C TRP A 759 -26.39 -21.33 -16.34
N ASN A 760 -25.30 -21.88 -15.85
CA ASN A 760 -24.88 -23.25 -16.13
C ASN A 760 -25.90 -24.25 -15.59
N GLN A 761 -26.43 -24.08 -14.38
CA GLN A 761 -27.50 -24.92 -13.81
C GLN A 761 -28.74 -24.85 -14.69
N LEU A 762 -29.22 -23.65 -15.05
CA LEU A 762 -30.36 -23.46 -15.94
C LEU A 762 -30.15 -24.12 -17.29
N ARG A 763 -28.98 -24.04 -17.88
CA ARG A 763 -28.62 -24.63 -19.14
C ARG A 763 -28.67 -26.18 -19.10
N VAL A 764 -28.18 -26.77 -18.00
CA VAL A 764 -28.27 -28.24 -17.79
C VAL A 764 -29.72 -28.70 -17.68
N LEU A 765 -30.52 -28.00 -16.92
CA LEU A 765 -31.97 -28.30 -16.78
C LEU A 765 -32.75 -28.13 -18.10
N SER A 766 -32.36 -27.14 -18.93
CA SER A 766 -33.06 -26.85 -20.19
C SER A 766 -32.56 -27.68 -21.37
N ARG A 767 -31.50 -28.49 -21.23
CA ARG A 767 -30.94 -29.32 -22.33
C ARG A 767 -31.97 -30.15 -23.10
N PRO A 768 -32.93 -30.80 -22.48
CA PRO A 768 -33.96 -31.57 -23.22
C PRO A 768 -34.85 -30.69 -24.11
N LEU A 769 -35.14 -29.47 -23.70
CA LEU A 769 -35.98 -28.50 -24.39
C LEU A 769 -35.21 -27.74 -25.51
N LEU A 770 -33.90 -27.60 -25.40
CA LEU A 770 -33.08 -26.83 -26.35
C LEU A 770 -32.92 -27.54 -27.70
N LYS A 771 -32.91 -28.90 -27.73
CA LYS A 771 -32.80 -29.64 -29.00
C LYS A 771 -33.94 -29.31 -29.99
N PRO A 772 -35.25 -29.40 -29.61
CA PRO A 772 -36.31 -28.99 -30.46
C PRO A 772 -36.38 -27.49 -30.75
N MET A 773 -35.84 -26.63 -29.88
CA MET A 773 -35.83 -25.17 -30.07
C MET A 773 -34.72 -24.68 -31.02
N THR A 774 -33.84 -25.55 -31.49
CA THR A 774 -32.75 -25.13 -32.42
C THR A 774 -33.30 -24.47 -33.68
N GLY A 775 -34.44 -24.96 -34.19
CA GLY A 775 -35.14 -24.35 -35.32
C GLY A 775 -35.66 -22.93 -34.99
N VAL A 776 -36.21 -22.74 -33.80
CA VAL A 776 -36.71 -21.43 -33.37
C VAL A 776 -35.58 -20.43 -33.27
N PHE A 777 -34.42 -20.84 -32.73
CA PHE A 777 -33.23 -19.97 -32.66
C PHE A 777 -32.66 -19.66 -34.04
N ALA A 778 -32.67 -20.60 -34.97
CA ALA A 778 -32.26 -20.33 -36.35
C ALA A 778 -33.20 -19.30 -37.00
N VAL A 779 -34.50 -19.42 -36.86
CA VAL A 779 -35.49 -18.45 -37.34
C VAL A 779 -35.31 -17.09 -36.70
N PHE A 780 -35.06 -17.04 -35.39
CA PHE A 780 -34.77 -15.82 -34.67
C PHE A 780 -33.47 -15.17 -35.18
N GLY A 781 -32.39 -15.94 -35.39
CA GLY A 781 -31.15 -15.48 -35.99
C GLY A 781 -31.38 -14.88 -37.40
N ILE A 782 -32.17 -15.53 -38.26
CA ILE A 782 -32.56 -15.00 -39.55
C ILE A 782 -33.38 -13.71 -39.41
N ALA A 783 -34.31 -13.66 -38.47
CA ALA A 783 -35.12 -12.46 -38.19
C ALA A 783 -34.23 -11.28 -37.74
N VAL A 784 -33.22 -11.52 -36.91
CA VAL A 784 -32.23 -10.51 -36.54
C VAL A 784 -31.42 -10.04 -37.75
N LEU A 785 -30.96 -10.95 -38.59
CA LEU A 785 -30.24 -10.59 -39.83
C LEU A 785 -31.10 -9.76 -40.77
N VAL A 786 -32.37 -10.10 -40.92
CA VAL A 786 -33.35 -9.33 -41.71
C VAL A 786 -33.60 -7.95 -41.09
N TRP A 787 -33.68 -7.89 -39.73
CA TRP A 787 -33.83 -6.63 -39.04
C TRP A 787 -32.59 -5.74 -39.20
N VAL A 788 -31.37 -6.28 -39.08
CA VAL A 788 -30.13 -5.59 -39.38
C VAL A 788 -30.08 -5.06 -40.80
N TRP A 789 -30.50 -5.91 -41.76
CA TRP A 789 -30.58 -5.51 -43.16
C TRP A 789 -31.59 -4.39 -43.40
N LYS A 790 -32.77 -4.48 -42.78
CA LYS A 790 -33.79 -3.41 -42.86
C LYS A 790 -33.38 -2.11 -42.18
N LYS A 791 -32.58 -2.18 -41.14
CA LYS A 791 -32.09 -1.03 -40.35
C LYS A 791 -30.68 -0.58 -40.73
N GLN A 792 -30.13 -1.00 -41.87
CA GLN A 792 -28.76 -0.70 -42.26
C GLN A 792 -28.45 0.80 -42.33
N GLU A 793 -29.41 1.69 -42.62
CA GLU A 793 -29.18 3.14 -42.59
C GLU A 793 -28.96 3.69 -41.19
N VAL A 794 -29.72 3.21 -40.19
CA VAL A 794 -29.54 3.55 -38.77
C VAL A 794 -28.20 3.03 -38.29
N ILE A 795 -27.84 1.81 -38.67
CA ILE A 795 -26.56 1.20 -38.32
C ILE A 795 -25.41 2.00 -38.94
N ARG A 796 -25.52 2.43 -40.17
CA ARG A 796 -24.53 3.28 -40.85
C ARG A 796 -24.36 4.63 -40.17
N ARG A 797 -25.44 5.26 -39.65
CA ARG A 797 -25.37 6.52 -38.88
C ARG A 797 -24.65 6.36 -37.54
N HIS A 798 -24.69 5.18 -36.95
CA HIS A 798 -24.10 4.87 -35.64
C HIS A 798 -22.99 3.81 -35.71
N THR A 799 -22.29 3.71 -36.84
CA THR A 799 -21.22 2.74 -37.08
C THR A 799 -20.14 2.77 -35.99
N ASP A 800 -19.85 3.94 -35.41
CA ASP A 800 -18.87 4.16 -34.32
C ASP A 800 -19.27 3.52 -32.98
N VAL A 801 -20.53 3.16 -32.78
CA VAL A 801 -21.02 2.38 -31.64
C VAL A 801 -21.08 0.90 -32.02
N TRP A 802 -21.71 0.59 -33.17
CA TRP A 802 -21.98 -0.79 -33.60
C TRP A 802 -20.71 -1.61 -33.80
N ILE A 803 -19.62 -0.98 -34.26
CA ILE A 803 -18.35 -1.66 -34.51
C ILE A 803 -17.81 -2.35 -33.22
N TRP A 804 -17.98 -1.70 -32.06
CA TRP A 804 -17.57 -2.25 -30.82
C TRP A 804 -18.43 -3.42 -30.33
N PHE A 805 -19.72 -3.38 -30.58
CA PHE A 805 -20.61 -4.52 -30.34
C PHE A 805 -20.31 -5.70 -31.28
N VAL A 806 -19.96 -5.45 -32.53
CA VAL A 806 -19.51 -6.51 -33.46
C VAL A 806 -18.17 -7.09 -32.98
N ALA A 807 -17.22 -6.24 -32.54
CA ALA A 807 -15.96 -6.70 -31.96
C ALA A 807 -16.18 -7.51 -30.67
N TYR A 808 -17.17 -7.13 -29.84
CA TYR A 808 -17.60 -7.90 -28.66
C TYR A 808 -18.04 -9.30 -29.02
N VAL A 809 -18.96 -9.44 -29.98
CA VAL A 809 -19.46 -10.76 -30.44
C VAL A 809 -18.33 -11.59 -31.04
N VAL A 810 -17.53 -11.00 -31.93
CA VAL A 810 -16.39 -11.68 -32.59
C VAL A 810 -15.38 -12.14 -31.55
N SER A 811 -15.15 -11.38 -30.51
CA SER A 811 -14.20 -11.75 -29.46
C SER A 811 -14.60 -13.01 -28.64
N PHE A 812 -15.86 -13.40 -28.67
CA PHE A 812 -16.33 -14.67 -28.09
C PHE A 812 -16.20 -15.88 -29.00
N ALA A 813 -15.85 -15.72 -30.29
CA ALA A 813 -15.85 -16.81 -31.25
C ALA A 813 -15.05 -18.05 -30.81
N ALA A 814 -14.00 -17.86 -30.05
CA ALA A 814 -13.18 -18.96 -29.51
C ALA A 814 -13.79 -19.64 -28.25
N TYR A 815 -14.67 -18.96 -27.51
CA TYR A 815 -15.17 -19.44 -26.23
C TYR A 815 -16.66 -19.79 -26.22
N ALA A 816 -17.45 -19.11 -27.03
CA ALA A 816 -18.89 -19.28 -27.07
C ALA A 816 -19.32 -20.71 -27.45
N PRO A 817 -18.63 -21.43 -28.36
CA PRO A 817 -19.03 -22.80 -28.71
C PRO A 817 -18.68 -23.87 -27.69
N LEU A 818 -17.91 -23.53 -26.62
CA LEU A 818 -17.44 -24.49 -25.62
C LEU A 818 -18.61 -25.10 -24.82
N GLY A 819 -18.39 -26.29 -24.29
CA GLY A 819 -19.37 -27.00 -23.49
C GLY A 819 -19.70 -26.38 -22.16
N GLY A 820 -18.76 -25.66 -21.53
CA GLY A 820 -18.86 -24.97 -20.24
C GLY A 820 -18.62 -23.47 -20.36
N MET A 821 -18.90 -22.75 -19.28
CA MET A 821 -18.58 -21.35 -19.10
C MET A 821 -17.55 -21.19 -17.98
N ALA A 822 -16.62 -20.26 -18.12
CA ALA A 822 -15.69 -19.87 -17.06
C ALA A 822 -15.56 -18.34 -17.04
N ASP A 823 -15.43 -17.77 -15.85
CA ASP A 823 -15.43 -16.32 -15.61
C ASP A 823 -14.32 -15.61 -16.37
N ARG A 824 -13.14 -16.24 -16.45
CA ARG A 824 -11.96 -15.71 -17.15
C ARG A 824 -12.18 -15.42 -18.64
N TYR A 825 -13.16 -16.03 -19.30
CA TYR A 825 -13.41 -15.82 -20.72
C TYR A 825 -14.10 -14.48 -21.03
N VAL A 826 -14.70 -13.83 -20.04
CA VAL A 826 -15.38 -12.53 -20.19
C VAL A 826 -14.40 -11.36 -20.25
N TYR A 827 -13.19 -11.51 -19.73
CA TYR A 827 -12.23 -10.42 -19.57
C TYR A 827 -11.98 -9.65 -20.88
N ILE A 828 -11.57 -10.33 -21.93
CA ILE A 828 -11.24 -9.69 -23.22
C ILE A 828 -12.49 -9.16 -23.92
N PRO A 829 -13.59 -9.92 -24.08
CA PRO A 829 -14.81 -9.39 -24.69
C PRO A 829 -15.39 -8.17 -23.96
N SER A 830 -15.35 -8.13 -22.63
CA SER A 830 -15.90 -7.03 -21.85
C SER A 830 -15.29 -5.66 -22.20
N VAL A 831 -14.04 -5.63 -22.66
CA VAL A 831 -13.39 -4.41 -23.14
C VAL A 831 -14.22 -3.73 -24.25
N PHE A 832 -14.63 -4.52 -25.25
CA PHE A 832 -15.38 -4.01 -26.40
C PHE A 832 -16.80 -3.63 -26.03
N LEU A 833 -17.43 -4.41 -25.14
CA LEU A 833 -18.75 -4.12 -24.58
C LEU A 833 -18.73 -2.76 -23.87
N VAL A 834 -17.76 -2.54 -22.98
CA VAL A 834 -17.63 -1.28 -22.21
C VAL A 834 -17.42 -0.10 -23.15
N ILE A 835 -16.53 -0.23 -24.13
CA ILE A 835 -16.26 0.87 -25.08
C ILE A 835 -17.53 1.21 -25.87
N GLY A 836 -18.25 0.21 -26.39
CA GLY A 836 -19.52 0.41 -27.12
C GLY A 836 -20.59 1.07 -26.27
N LEU A 837 -20.81 0.57 -25.04
CA LEU A 837 -21.78 1.12 -24.09
C LEU A 837 -21.47 2.59 -23.74
N VAL A 838 -20.22 2.90 -23.42
CA VAL A 838 -19.82 4.24 -22.98
C VAL A 838 -19.93 5.25 -24.13
N ILE A 839 -19.60 4.87 -25.37
CA ILE A 839 -19.80 5.74 -26.54
C ILE A 839 -21.30 5.98 -26.76
N GLY A 840 -22.13 4.93 -26.68
CA GLY A 840 -23.59 5.04 -26.81
C GLY A 840 -24.19 5.94 -25.74
N ILE A 841 -23.83 5.72 -24.47
CA ILE A 841 -24.27 6.54 -23.33
C ILE A 841 -23.82 8.01 -23.48
N SER A 842 -22.57 8.24 -23.90
CA SER A 842 -22.06 9.60 -24.13
C SER A 842 -22.84 10.33 -25.23
N LYS A 843 -23.25 9.63 -26.29
CA LYS A 843 -24.13 10.21 -27.34
C LYS A 843 -25.51 10.53 -26.78
N LEU A 844 -26.14 9.58 -26.09
CA LEU A 844 -27.44 9.76 -25.48
C LEU A 844 -27.42 10.94 -24.48
N TRP A 845 -26.37 11.06 -23.68
CA TRP A 845 -26.19 12.17 -22.73
C TRP A 845 -26.13 13.54 -23.42
N LYS A 846 -25.51 13.61 -24.61
CA LYS A 846 -25.39 14.85 -25.37
C LYS A 846 -26.68 15.22 -26.12
N THR A 847 -27.43 14.22 -26.56
CA THR A 847 -28.63 14.45 -27.39
C THR A 847 -29.89 14.67 -26.52
N THR A 848 -29.94 14.05 -25.34
CA THR A 848 -31.12 14.19 -24.46
C THR A 848 -31.10 15.50 -23.68
N GLN A 849 -32.23 16.20 -23.68
CA GLN A 849 -32.48 17.35 -22.81
C GLN A 849 -33.22 16.96 -21.52
N HIS A 850 -33.80 15.77 -21.46
CA HIS A 850 -34.56 15.29 -20.31
C HIS A 850 -33.66 14.99 -19.12
N MET A 851 -33.80 15.75 -18.03
CA MET A 851 -33.03 15.57 -16.79
C MET A 851 -33.21 14.18 -16.18
N LEU A 852 -34.43 13.63 -16.28
CA LEU A 852 -34.72 12.28 -15.75
C LEU A 852 -33.86 11.19 -16.41
N VAL A 853 -33.64 11.24 -17.72
CA VAL A 853 -32.79 10.28 -18.43
C VAL A 853 -31.34 10.35 -17.91
N LYS A 854 -30.82 11.57 -17.69
CA LYS A 854 -29.47 11.77 -17.14
C LYS A 854 -29.35 11.23 -15.73
N ILE A 855 -30.37 11.43 -14.89
CA ILE A 855 -30.43 10.89 -13.52
C ILE A 855 -30.45 9.36 -13.57
N ILE A 856 -31.27 8.74 -14.44
CA ILE A 856 -31.32 7.27 -14.59
C ILE A 856 -29.93 6.71 -15.00
N ILE A 857 -29.24 7.37 -15.94
CA ILE A 857 -27.89 6.96 -16.37
C ILE A 857 -26.91 7.02 -15.18
N CYS A 858 -26.95 8.11 -14.40
CA CYS A 858 -26.10 8.24 -13.22
C CYS A 858 -26.40 7.17 -12.16
N ILE A 859 -27.68 6.92 -11.86
CA ILE A 859 -28.10 5.90 -10.91
C ILE A 859 -27.66 4.51 -11.41
N ALA A 860 -27.91 4.16 -12.65
CA ALA A 860 -27.53 2.87 -13.22
C ALA A 860 -26.00 2.66 -13.17
N CYS A 861 -25.22 3.68 -13.52
CA CYS A 861 -23.76 3.61 -13.44
C CYS A 861 -23.28 3.46 -11.98
N ALA A 862 -23.84 4.24 -11.05
CA ALA A 862 -23.50 4.17 -9.64
C ALA A 862 -23.88 2.81 -9.03
N SER A 863 -25.08 2.31 -9.33
CA SER A 863 -25.55 0.99 -8.86
C SER A 863 -24.66 -0.15 -9.39
N TYR A 864 -24.26 -0.09 -10.66
CA TYR A 864 -23.34 -1.06 -11.22
C TYR A 864 -21.98 -1.04 -10.50
N LEU A 865 -21.42 0.15 -10.27
CA LEU A 865 -20.12 0.28 -9.59
C LEU A 865 -20.19 -0.22 -8.14
N VAL A 866 -21.19 0.19 -7.39
CA VAL A 866 -21.37 -0.23 -6.01
C VAL A 866 -21.53 -1.76 -5.92
N TRP A 867 -22.44 -2.33 -6.75
CA TRP A 867 -22.65 -3.77 -6.80
C TRP A 867 -21.35 -4.54 -7.08
N ASN A 868 -20.63 -4.17 -8.13
CA ASN A 868 -19.42 -4.88 -8.52
C ASN A 868 -18.27 -4.70 -7.51
N ILE A 869 -18.11 -3.53 -6.89
CA ILE A 869 -17.09 -3.32 -5.85
C ILE A 869 -17.41 -4.17 -4.61
N MET A 870 -18.69 -4.25 -4.19
CA MET A 870 -19.10 -5.14 -3.10
C MET A 870 -18.82 -6.61 -3.44
N GLU A 871 -19.13 -7.02 -4.68
CA GLU A 871 -18.89 -8.38 -5.14
C GLU A 871 -17.39 -8.71 -5.25
N VAL A 872 -16.53 -7.78 -5.69
CA VAL A 872 -15.06 -7.94 -5.66
C VAL A 872 -14.57 -8.15 -4.23
N THR A 873 -15.12 -7.42 -3.26
CA THR A 873 -14.74 -7.58 -1.85
C THR A 873 -15.13 -8.96 -1.31
N ARG A 874 -16.35 -9.44 -1.62
CA ARG A 874 -16.81 -10.77 -1.26
C ARG A 874 -15.93 -11.86 -1.86
N LEU A 875 -15.68 -11.78 -3.18
CA LEU A 875 -14.82 -12.72 -3.90
C LEU A 875 -13.38 -12.71 -3.36
N GLY A 876 -12.87 -11.51 -2.99
CA GLY A 876 -11.57 -11.37 -2.34
C GLY A 876 -11.46 -12.17 -1.05
N GLY A 877 -12.57 -12.31 -0.31
CA GLY A 877 -12.68 -13.20 0.86
C GLY A 877 -12.47 -14.68 0.49
N ASP A 878 -13.16 -15.16 -0.56
CA ASP A 878 -13.02 -16.55 -1.04
C ASP A 878 -11.56 -16.84 -1.45
N TRP A 879 -10.95 -15.94 -2.24
CA TRP A 879 -9.56 -16.07 -2.68
C TRP A 879 -8.56 -16.01 -1.53
N LYS A 880 -8.81 -15.17 -0.52
CA LYS A 880 -7.97 -15.08 0.67
C LYS A 880 -8.02 -16.36 1.50
N PHE A 881 -9.21 -16.96 1.65
CA PHE A 881 -9.37 -18.24 2.33
C PHE A 881 -8.63 -19.36 1.58
N ALA A 882 -8.87 -19.49 0.26
CA ALA A 882 -8.19 -20.45 -0.60
C ALA A 882 -6.66 -20.33 -0.51
N SER A 883 -6.15 -19.10 -0.56
CA SER A 883 -4.73 -18.77 -0.44
C SER A 883 -4.13 -19.21 0.90
N LYS A 884 -4.82 -18.94 2.00
CA LYS A 884 -4.38 -19.37 3.34
C LYS A 884 -4.41 -20.89 3.49
N SER A 885 -5.45 -21.57 2.97
CA SER A 885 -5.53 -23.03 2.98
C SER A 885 -4.36 -23.66 2.20
N ALA A 886 -4.04 -23.14 1.02
CA ALA A 886 -2.92 -23.62 0.24
C ALA A 886 -1.56 -23.37 0.93
N GLU A 887 -1.35 -22.18 1.48
CA GLU A 887 -0.14 -21.83 2.22
C GLU A 887 0.05 -22.71 3.45
N HIS A 888 -1.02 -22.88 4.25
CA HIS A 888 -1.01 -23.73 5.44
C HIS A 888 -0.71 -25.20 5.08
N ALA A 889 -1.33 -25.72 4.02
CA ALA A 889 -1.09 -27.09 3.58
C ALA A 889 0.40 -27.32 3.25
N LEU A 890 1.02 -26.39 2.53
CA LEU A 890 2.45 -26.50 2.21
C LEU A 890 3.35 -26.32 3.43
N GLN A 891 2.94 -25.49 4.41
CA GLN A 891 3.67 -25.39 5.68
C GLN A 891 3.60 -26.67 6.50
N VAL A 892 2.44 -27.34 6.56
CA VAL A 892 2.26 -28.65 7.23
C VAL A 892 3.15 -29.71 6.56
N ILE A 893 3.09 -29.84 5.22
CA ILE A 893 3.94 -30.78 4.50
C ILE A 893 5.41 -30.51 4.80
N LYS A 894 5.84 -29.26 4.74
CA LYS A 894 7.24 -28.89 5.03
C LYS A 894 7.62 -29.22 6.47
N LYS A 895 6.78 -28.94 7.44
CA LYS A 895 7.06 -29.21 8.87
C LYS A 895 7.23 -30.70 9.14
N GLU A 896 6.36 -31.53 8.55
CA GLU A 896 6.30 -32.97 8.82
C GLU A 896 7.35 -33.78 8.04
N THR A 897 7.82 -33.29 6.90
CA THR A 897 8.60 -34.10 5.96
C THR A 897 9.95 -33.51 5.55
N TYR A 898 10.30 -32.29 5.95
CA TYR A 898 11.58 -31.67 5.60
C TYR A 898 12.59 -31.74 6.76
N PRO A 899 13.89 -31.97 6.53
CA PRO A 899 14.53 -32.21 5.25
C PRO A 899 14.27 -33.62 4.73
N PRO A 900 14.20 -33.83 3.38
CA PRO A 900 13.99 -35.14 2.79
C PRO A 900 15.23 -35.97 2.96
N LYS A 901 15.11 -37.13 3.65
CA LYS A 901 16.22 -38.10 3.84
C LYS A 901 16.15 -39.27 2.86
N ASP A 902 14.93 -39.62 2.43
CA ASP A 902 14.65 -40.79 1.62
C ASP A 902 13.61 -40.50 0.53
N VAL A 903 13.39 -41.48 -0.38
CA VAL A 903 12.32 -41.36 -1.38
C VAL A 903 10.95 -41.30 -0.69
N LYS A 904 10.22 -40.20 -0.89
CA LYS A 904 8.89 -39.97 -0.30
C LYS A 904 7.80 -40.17 -1.33
N THR A 905 6.77 -40.93 -0.94
CA THR A 905 5.52 -41.01 -1.72
C THR A 905 4.39 -40.34 -0.94
N PHE A 906 3.88 -39.28 -1.51
CA PHE A 906 2.79 -38.45 -0.93
C PHE A 906 1.45 -38.93 -1.46
N PHE A 907 0.53 -39.20 -0.54
CA PHE A 907 -0.85 -39.52 -0.83
C PHE A 907 -1.75 -38.42 -0.24
N PHE A 908 -2.57 -37.82 -1.08
CA PHE A 908 -3.55 -36.82 -0.67
C PHE A 908 -4.96 -37.35 -0.83
N VAL A 909 -5.74 -37.25 0.24
CA VAL A 909 -7.15 -37.65 0.28
C VAL A 909 -8.00 -36.39 0.41
N ASP A 910 -9.14 -36.34 -0.27
CA ASP A 910 -10.11 -35.24 -0.26
C ASP A 910 -9.50 -33.87 -0.60
N MET A 911 -8.61 -33.83 -1.56
CA MET A 911 -7.91 -32.60 -1.97
C MET A 911 -8.91 -31.56 -2.51
N PRO A 912 -9.00 -30.38 -1.89
CA PRO A 912 -9.98 -29.39 -2.26
C PRO A 912 -9.64 -28.73 -3.62
N ILE A 913 -10.60 -28.77 -4.53
CA ILE A 913 -10.47 -28.13 -5.84
C ILE A 913 -10.79 -26.63 -5.75
N ARG A 914 -11.85 -26.28 -5.00
CA ARG A 914 -12.35 -24.90 -4.88
C ARG A 914 -12.86 -24.59 -3.47
N TYR A 915 -12.84 -23.30 -3.14
CA TYR A 915 -13.60 -22.71 -2.05
C TYR A 915 -14.41 -21.53 -2.62
N GLY A 916 -15.73 -21.62 -2.58
CA GLY A 916 -16.59 -20.64 -3.25
C GLY A 916 -16.19 -20.44 -4.72
N SER A 917 -15.83 -19.22 -5.09
CA SER A 917 -15.41 -18.88 -6.44
C SER A 917 -13.90 -19.03 -6.67
N ALA A 918 -13.13 -19.36 -5.64
CA ALA A 918 -11.67 -19.44 -5.72
C ALA A 918 -11.16 -20.86 -5.94
N TRP A 919 -10.13 -21.00 -6.78
CA TRP A 919 -9.41 -22.26 -6.96
C TRP A 919 -8.42 -22.48 -5.81
N ILE A 920 -8.22 -23.75 -5.37
CA ILE A 920 -7.19 -24.12 -4.39
C ILE A 920 -6.14 -24.99 -5.09
N PHE A 921 -6.44 -26.28 -5.29
CA PHE A 921 -5.59 -27.22 -5.99
C PHE A 921 -6.37 -27.99 -7.06
N PRO A 922 -6.84 -27.33 -8.14
CA PRO A 922 -7.36 -28.08 -9.30
C PRO A 922 -6.28 -28.97 -9.94
N THR A 923 -5.04 -28.50 -9.91
CA THR A 923 -3.78 -29.16 -10.30
C THR A 923 -2.64 -28.53 -9.49
N GLY A 924 -1.37 -28.84 -9.78
CA GLY A 924 -0.19 -28.13 -9.28
C GLY A 924 0.36 -28.55 -7.91
N MET A 925 -0.30 -29.46 -7.17
CA MET A 925 0.23 -29.95 -5.89
C MET A 925 1.59 -30.65 -6.07
N ASN A 926 1.74 -31.44 -7.12
CA ASN A 926 3.03 -32.08 -7.48
C ASN A 926 4.12 -31.02 -7.71
N ASP A 927 3.80 -29.94 -8.39
CA ASP A 927 4.73 -28.86 -8.70
C ASP A 927 5.07 -28.03 -7.46
N ALA A 928 4.10 -27.85 -6.55
CA ALA A 928 4.33 -27.20 -5.26
C ALA A 928 5.32 -27.99 -4.38
N ILE A 929 5.15 -29.33 -4.33
CA ILE A 929 6.07 -30.22 -3.62
C ILE A 929 7.44 -30.21 -4.28
N TRP A 930 7.51 -30.13 -5.61
CA TRP A 930 8.79 -30.05 -6.32
C TRP A 930 9.65 -28.87 -5.83
N HIS A 931 9.06 -27.73 -5.54
CA HIS A 931 9.81 -26.59 -5.01
C HIS A 931 10.46 -26.87 -3.65
N MET A 932 9.94 -27.78 -2.86
CA MET A 932 10.51 -28.20 -1.57
C MET A 932 11.55 -29.33 -1.73
N TYR A 933 11.33 -30.23 -2.69
CA TYR A 933 12.06 -31.50 -2.85
C TYR A 933 12.90 -31.59 -4.13
N ARG A 934 13.39 -30.47 -4.65
CA ARG A 934 14.11 -30.36 -5.94
C ARG A 934 15.18 -31.45 -6.20
N THR A 935 15.88 -31.86 -5.15
CA THR A 935 17.02 -32.76 -5.23
C THR A 935 16.72 -34.17 -4.77
N SER A 936 15.56 -34.41 -4.19
CA SER A 936 15.18 -35.73 -3.66
C SER A 936 14.07 -36.34 -4.50
N PRO A 937 14.15 -37.64 -4.83
CA PRO A 937 13.07 -38.31 -5.57
C PRO A 937 11.80 -38.38 -4.73
N TYR A 938 10.67 -38.04 -5.33
CA TYR A 938 9.36 -38.12 -4.71
C TYR A 938 8.28 -38.49 -5.72
N ARG A 939 7.12 -38.97 -5.22
CA ARG A 939 5.92 -39.26 -6.01
C ARG A 939 4.72 -38.64 -5.33
N VAL A 940 3.69 -38.21 -6.09
CA VAL A 940 2.47 -37.64 -5.58
C VAL A 940 1.28 -38.33 -6.20
N PHE A 941 0.36 -38.79 -5.35
CA PHE A 941 -0.90 -39.42 -5.75
C PHE A 941 -2.07 -38.77 -5.03
N THR A 942 -3.19 -38.64 -5.72
CA THR A 942 -4.48 -38.28 -5.11
C THR A 942 -5.29 -39.55 -4.99
N MET A 943 -5.79 -39.84 -3.81
CA MET A 943 -6.55 -41.06 -3.48
C MET A 943 -7.98 -40.73 -3.11
N PRO A 944 -8.95 -41.59 -3.45
CA PRO A 944 -10.36 -41.40 -3.09
C PRO A 944 -10.65 -41.65 -1.61
N SER A 945 -9.81 -42.46 -0.94
CA SER A 945 -9.97 -42.74 0.48
C SER A 945 -8.62 -42.96 1.19
N ILE A 946 -8.63 -42.86 2.51
CA ILE A 946 -7.48 -43.15 3.34
C ILE A 946 -7.07 -44.62 3.26
N GLU A 947 -8.05 -45.53 3.14
CA GLU A 947 -7.80 -46.97 3.02
C GLU A 947 -7.06 -47.28 1.72
N ASP A 948 -7.47 -46.68 0.61
CA ASP A 948 -6.78 -46.83 -0.68
C ASP A 948 -5.34 -46.33 -0.60
N ALA A 949 -5.10 -45.24 0.13
CA ALA A 949 -3.76 -44.71 0.33
C ALA A 949 -2.87 -45.66 1.17
N PHE A 950 -3.44 -46.32 2.19
CA PHE A 950 -2.72 -47.31 3.01
C PHE A 950 -2.49 -48.62 2.26
N ASN A 951 -3.42 -49.06 1.43
CA ASN A 951 -3.35 -50.33 0.72
C ASN A 951 -2.58 -50.25 -0.61
N PHE A 952 -2.24 -49.05 -1.07
CA PHE A 952 -1.46 -48.87 -2.30
C PHE A 952 -0.12 -49.54 -2.21
N HIS A 953 0.21 -50.42 -3.16
CA HIS A 953 1.45 -51.16 -3.14
C HIS A 953 2.63 -50.26 -3.53
N LEU A 954 3.56 -50.03 -2.58
CA LEU A 954 4.76 -49.24 -2.80
C LEU A 954 5.93 -50.18 -3.07
N THR A 955 6.63 -49.91 -4.15
CA THR A 955 7.86 -50.67 -4.50
C THR A 955 9.11 -50.10 -3.86
N LEU A 956 9.12 -48.82 -3.49
CA LEU A 956 10.26 -48.10 -2.91
C LEU A 956 9.77 -46.81 -2.19
N GLY A 957 10.39 -46.51 -1.04
CA GLY A 957 10.25 -45.25 -0.31
C GLY A 957 9.20 -45.18 0.79
N ASP A 958 9.30 -44.14 1.61
CA ASP A 958 8.37 -43.91 2.73
C ASP A 958 7.02 -43.37 2.25
N ARG A 959 5.99 -43.82 2.93
CA ARG A 959 4.62 -43.37 2.68
C ARG A 959 4.27 -42.20 3.59
N GLU A 960 3.85 -41.08 2.99
CA GLU A 960 3.30 -39.92 3.72
C GLU A 960 1.84 -39.72 3.26
N ILE A 961 0.90 -39.88 4.17
CA ILE A 961 -0.54 -39.74 3.90
C ILE A 961 -1.02 -38.46 4.54
N PHE A 962 -1.72 -37.65 3.76
CA PHE A 962 -2.34 -36.40 4.17
C PHE A 962 -3.80 -36.37 3.78
N ILE A 963 -4.65 -35.86 4.65
CA ILE A 963 -6.09 -35.74 4.47
C ILE A 963 -6.48 -34.28 4.59
N PHE A 964 -7.25 -33.79 3.66
CA PHE A 964 -7.90 -32.49 3.79
C PHE A 964 -9.22 -32.66 4.54
N ASP A 965 -9.30 -32.06 5.72
CA ASP A 965 -10.53 -31.97 6.51
C ASP A 965 -10.91 -30.51 6.66
N ASN A 966 -12.08 -30.11 6.18
CA ASN A 966 -12.55 -28.72 6.18
C ASN A 966 -11.51 -27.70 5.67
N TYR A 967 -10.82 -28.03 4.56
CA TYR A 967 -9.77 -27.23 3.91
C TYR A 967 -8.45 -27.11 4.71
N GLU A 968 -8.32 -27.82 5.82
CA GLU A 968 -7.07 -27.94 6.57
C GLU A 968 -6.40 -29.28 6.28
N LEU A 969 -5.08 -29.25 6.07
CA LEU A 969 -4.30 -30.46 5.84
C LEU A 969 -3.91 -31.08 7.18
N LYS A 970 -4.19 -32.37 7.35
CA LYS A 970 -3.82 -33.17 8.51
C LYS A 970 -3.04 -34.42 8.07
N ARG A 971 -2.13 -34.88 8.90
CA ARG A 971 -1.44 -36.15 8.64
C ARG A 971 -2.38 -37.33 8.90
N GLY A 972 -2.51 -38.24 7.94
CA GLY A 972 -3.31 -39.47 8.09
C GLY A 972 -2.61 -40.46 9.01
N VAL A 973 -3.25 -40.81 10.10
CA VAL A 973 -2.79 -41.85 11.03
C VAL A 973 -3.70 -43.06 10.87
N ARG A 974 -3.12 -44.26 10.81
CA ARG A 974 -3.92 -45.49 10.83
C ARG A 974 -4.47 -45.64 12.26
N GLU A 975 -5.78 -45.54 12.47
CA GLU A 975 -6.39 -45.96 13.72
C GLU A 975 -6.14 -47.47 13.87
N VAL A 976 -5.25 -47.81 14.78
CA VAL A 976 -5.13 -49.20 15.22
C VAL A 976 -6.36 -49.49 16.04
N GLN A 977 -7.38 -50.10 15.42
CA GLN A 977 -8.42 -50.74 16.18
C GLN A 977 -7.74 -51.79 17.07
N ASN A 978 -7.60 -51.48 18.36
CA ASN A 978 -7.32 -52.49 19.38
C ASN A 978 -8.53 -53.43 19.42
N VAL A 979 -8.46 -54.46 18.61
CA VAL A 979 -9.27 -55.64 18.81
C VAL A 979 -8.73 -56.31 20.09
N GLN A 980 -9.29 -55.97 21.25
CA GLN A 980 -9.10 -56.79 22.43
C GLN A 980 -9.74 -58.16 22.14
N GLN A 981 -8.88 -59.17 21.98
CA GLN A 981 -9.22 -60.55 22.17
C GLN A 981 -9.29 -60.89 23.67
#